data_758b6605473c5162bd2d793cb6bd370b
#
_entry.id   758b6605473c5162bd2d793cb6bd370b
#
_cell.length_a   1.000
_cell.length_b   1.000
_cell.length_c   1.000
_cell.angle_alpha   90.00
_cell.angle_beta   90.00
_cell.angle_gamma   90.00
#
_symmetry.space_group_name_H-M   'P 1'
#
loop_
_entity.id
_entity.type
_entity.pdbx_description
1 polymer ?
#
loop_
_entity_poly.entity_id
_entity_poly.type
_entity_poly.pdbx_seq_one_letter_code
_entity_poly.pdbx_strand_id
1 'polypeptide(L)'
;MMTSRSFWCSLVLLGVFPLVTRGWMDVDRSRKLYSDAGRLHQEDSRRFEVTRRKVFYGQDGLHASCEKKYCGRGSKCVVNRDTNQPECRCVEDCKSSYMPVCGSDGRFYENHCQLHRASCLQRKKIYIIHSKDCFFKGDTCTMADYSRLKSILLDLQAHRQSPSSSLAKDRVAQKRFLIEELFKHLDLNSDGHLSSSELTQLMKKEDLEDDLLGCTLEDLLQFDDYNNDGHLTLQELYTAFQVVRLSLPEDQRVTVTTITVGLSAVLTCSIRGALQPPIVWKRNGVILNFLDLEDINDFGEDNSLYITKVTTIHMGNYTCHAYGYEELYQTHILQVNGLSVGNMFYVFSDDGITVLQPNECEIRRHMRPEERIFTSYEEICPRVEGEDTQSCLWASAVNVRDKYIYVTQPKQNRVMIIDIQTQKAIQSLDVDPLPTKLHYDKSHDQVWVLSWGDMRQSSPTLQVIPEASAGENPHVIRTPFEGVDDFFIPPTNLIINHVRFGFIFNQSKHAVHKIDLETVTHIKTINLKAHSCVPQAMAYTHLGGYYFVQCRRNHSVASSLQLVIDSVTDTVIGPNGDVSGTPHVSPDGQYLVSADEGSGRIRVQALTVRGEIKLIYDLKTNIRVSDLTFQPSFTDGNQYYIYATSHLQTDVLFVELSTGRMNVLKNLKDPITSKDWPWSSYNRIMKDSGLFGQYLITPAKDSLFVINGRQNTLRCEVSGIRRGNTVVWVGEV
;
A
#
# COMPACT_ATOMS: atom_id res chain seq x y z
N MET A 1 -40.46 -21.76 -51.95
CA MET A 1 -41.66 -22.47 -51.48
C MET A 1 -41.86 -22.05 -50.04
N MET A 2 -42.68 -21.06 -49.82
CA MET A 2 -44.05 -21.16 -49.31
C MET A 2 -44.04 -21.63 -47.85
N THR A 3 -44.57 -20.99 -46.88
CA THR A 3 -45.61 -19.97 -46.60
C THR A 3 -45.78 -20.02 -45.07
N SER A 4 -45.80 -18.94 -44.38
CA SER A 4 -46.84 -17.96 -44.14
C SER A 4 -47.72 -18.22 -42.87
N ARG A 5 -47.83 -17.13 -42.10
CA ARG A 5 -49.01 -16.64 -41.34
C ARG A 5 -49.21 -17.13 -39.89
N SER A 6 -49.10 -16.27 -38.92
CA SER A 6 -49.97 -15.18 -38.41
C SER A 6 -51.35 -15.65 -37.91
N PHE A 7 -51.70 -15.22 -36.67
CA PHE A 7 -52.97 -14.53 -36.32
C PHE A 7 -53.16 -14.60 -34.79
N TRP A 8 -53.14 -13.47 -34.10
CA TRP A 8 -54.22 -12.74 -33.47
C TRP A 8 -55.17 -13.54 -32.57
N CYS A 9 -55.31 -13.20 -31.29
CA CYS A 9 -56.52 -12.52 -30.83
C CYS A 9 -56.42 -12.06 -29.35
N SER A 10 -56.78 -10.81 -29.18
CA SER A 10 -57.13 -10.16 -27.91
C SER A 10 -58.41 -10.72 -27.34
N LEU A 11 -58.55 -10.76 -26.02
CA LEU A 11 -59.84 -10.55 -25.37
C LEU A 11 -59.66 -10.04 -23.94
N VAL A 12 -60.25 -8.88 -23.74
CA VAL A 12 -60.54 -8.17 -22.51
C VAL A 12 -61.70 -8.90 -21.79
N LEU A 13 -61.63 -9.06 -20.48
CA LEU A 13 -62.85 -9.03 -19.66
C LEU A 13 -62.57 -8.60 -18.23
N LEU A 14 -63.34 -7.64 -17.85
CA LEU A 14 -63.58 -6.98 -16.57
C LEU A 14 -64.02 -7.97 -15.49
N GLY A 15 -63.67 -7.70 -14.24
CA GLY A 15 -64.23 -8.41 -13.10
C GLY A 15 -63.74 -7.93 -11.73
N VAL A 16 -64.35 -6.82 -11.25
CA VAL A 16 -64.84 -6.60 -9.89
C VAL A 16 -63.91 -6.71 -8.67
N PHE A 17 -63.74 -5.59 -8.03
CA PHE A 17 -63.26 -5.38 -6.65
C PHE A 17 -64.12 -6.13 -5.58
N PRO A 18 -63.52 -6.47 -4.42
CA PRO A 18 -63.91 -5.65 -3.27
C PRO A 18 -62.75 -5.08 -2.46
N LEU A 19 -62.96 -3.86 -2.04
CA LEU A 19 -62.30 -3.13 -1.00
C LEU A 19 -62.12 -3.96 0.31
N VAL A 20 -60.89 -4.07 0.78
CA VAL A 20 -60.64 -4.29 2.20
C VAL A 20 -59.63 -3.25 2.68
N THR A 21 -60.18 -2.28 3.36
CA THR A 21 -59.49 -1.35 4.25
C THR A 21 -58.80 -2.14 5.38
N ARG A 22 -57.46 -2.08 5.43
CA ARG A 22 -56.65 -2.18 6.65
C ARG A 22 -55.16 -2.18 6.27
N GLY A 23 -54.44 -1.18 6.74
CA GLY A 23 -52.99 -1.17 6.64
C GLY A 23 -52.32 0.20 6.75
N TRP A 24 -52.99 1.20 7.37
CA TRP A 24 -52.34 2.44 7.72
C TRP A 24 -51.85 2.38 9.18
N MET A 25 -50.91 1.48 9.47
CA MET A 25 -50.28 1.43 10.81
C MET A 25 -48.85 0.89 10.83
N ASP A 26 -48.10 0.96 9.74
CA ASP A 26 -46.70 0.53 9.79
C ASP A 26 -45.65 1.55 9.30
N VAL A 27 -46.09 2.69 8.78
CA VAL A 27 -45.16 3.76 8.33
C VAL A 27 -44.60 4.54 9.52
N ASP A 28 -45.36 4.65 10.61
CA ASP A 28 -44.90 5.36 11.81
C ASP A 28 -43.96 4.52 12.68
N ARG A 29 -44.06 3.21 12.65
CA ARG A 29 -43.16 2.33 13.39
C ARG A 29 -41.78 2.24 12.73
N SER A 30 -41.75 2.25 11.41
CA SER A 30 -40.48 2.32 10.65
C SER A 30 -39.76 3.66 10.82
N ARG A 31 -40.52 4.79 10.86
CA ARG A 31 -39.95 6.10 11.13
C ARG A 31 -39.43 6.24 12.57
N LYS A 32 -40.06 5.61 13.55
CA LYS A 32 -39.58 5.60 14.94
C LYS A 32 -38.30 4.75 15.10
N LEU A 33 -38.25 3.61 14.46
CA LEU A 33 -37.02 2.77 14.44
C LEU A 33 -35.85 3.48 13.76
N TYR A 34 -36.12 4.23 12.66
CA TYR A 34 -35.06 5.02 12.00
C TYR A 34 -34.64 6.26 12.81
N SER A 35 -35.55 6.87 13.56
CA SER A 35 -35.22 8.01 14.43
C SER A 35 -34.44 7.56 15.68
N ASP A 36 -34.74 6.38 16.20
CA ASP A 36 -34.05 5.83 17.37
C ASP A 36 -32.68 5.26 17.02
N ALA A 37 -32.51 4.64 15.82
CA ALA A 37 -31.19 4.25 15.30
C ALA A 37 -30.29 5.47 15.02
N GLY A 38 -30.86 6.55 14.47
CA GLY A 38 -30.14 7.80 14.27
C GLY A 38 -29.75 8.51 15.58
N ARG A 39 -30.57 8.39 16.63
CA ARG A 39 -30.26 8.91 17.97
C ARG A 39 -29.19 8.06 18.68
N LEU A 40 -29.24 6.76 18.58
CA LEU A 40 -28.20 5.89 19.14
C LEU A 40 -26.84 6.14 18.49
N HIS A 41 -26.80 6.30 17.17
CA HIS A 41 -25.55 6.66 16.47
C HIS A 41 -25.06 8.07 16.82
N GLN A 42 -25.96 9.01 17.07
CA GLN A 42 -25.60 10.37 17.45
C GLN A 42 -25.18 10.46 18.94
N GLU A 43 -25.74 9.59 19.79
CA GLU A 43 -25.33 9.48 21.20
C GLU A 43 -24.00 8.73 21.33
N ASP A 44 -23.74 7.69 20.54
CA ASP A 44 -22.44 7.01 20.52
C ASP A 44 -21.33 7.89 19.92
N SER A 45 -21.61 8.66 18.87
CA SER A 45 -20.66 9.65 18.35
C SER A 45 -20.39 10.76 19.40
N ARG A 46 -21.42 11.22 20.13
CA ARG A 46 -21.26 12.17 21.24
C ARG A 46 -20.59 11.55 22.46
N ARG A 47 -20.84 10.28 22.73
CA ARG A 47 -20.18 9.54 23.82
C ARG A 47 -18.70 9.29 23.51
N PHE A 48 -18.37 9.08 22.27
CA PHE A 48 -16.97 8.94 21.82
C PHE A 48 -16.24 10.30 21.82
N GLU A 49 -16.87 11.39 21.37
CA GLU A 49 -16.34 12.74 21.56
C GLU A 49 -16.21 13.12 23.03
N VAL A 50 -17.20 12.75 23.86
CA VAL A 50 -17.17 12.96 25.32
C VAL A 50 -16.12 12.07 25.99
N THR A 51 -15.87 10.85 25.53
CA THR A 51 -14.82 9.98 26.08
C THR A 51 -13.44 10.49 25.64
N ARG A 52 -13.30 10.97 24.40
CA ARG A 52 -12.10 11.69 23.95
C ARG A 52 -11.89 12.99 24.76
N ARG A 53 -12.96 13.71 25.08
CA ARG A 53 -12.92 14.86 25.99
C ARG A 53 -12.63 14.45 27.45
N LYS A 54 -13.20 13.35 27.96
CA LYS A 54 -12.98 12.92 29.37
C LYS A 54 -11.56 12.41 29.66
N VAL A 55 -10.86 11.88 28.69
CA VAL A 55 -9.42 11.54 28.84
C VAL A 55 -8.55 12.81 28.86
N PHE A 56 -9.10 13.95 28.41
CA PHE A 56 -8.40 15.24 28.36
C PHE A 56 -8.87 16.28 29.41
N TYR A 57 -9.90 15.99 30.23
CA TYR A 57 -10.41 16.93 31.23
C TYR A 57 -9.69 16.80 32.58
N GLY A 58 -8.57 17.43 32.66
CA GLY A 58 -7.89 17.77 33.90
C GLY A 58 -7.14 19.09 33.73
N GLN A 59 -7.77 20.16 34.18
CA GLN A 59 -7.28 21.52 34.35
C GLN A 59 -7.48 22.52 33.19
N ASP A 60 -8.10 23.63 33.57
CA ASP A 60 -8.59 24.73 32.78
C ASP A 60 -7.56 25.48 31.93
N GLY A 61 -7.96 25.93 30.76
CA GLY A 61 -7.31 26.98 29.97
C GLY A 61 -6.20 26.55 28.99
N LEU A 62 -5.68 25.32 29.07
CA LEU A 62 -4.54 24.83 28.27
C LEU A 62 -4.94 23.93 27.08
N HIS A 63 -6.23 23.70 26.87
CA HIS A 63 -6.71 22.69 25.92
C HIS A 63 -6.78 23.11 24.46
N ALA A 64 -6.94 24.40 24.18
CA ALA A 64 -7.17 24.89 22.81
C ALA A 64 -5.96 24.67 21.88
N SER A 65 -4.74 24.55 22.44
CA SER A 65 -3.52 24.39 21.65
C SER A 65 -3.26 22.94 21.20
N CYS A 66 -3.64 21.93 22.04
CA CYS A 66 -3.50 20.52 21.68
C CYS A 66 -4.61 20.03 20.73
N GLU A 67 -5.75 20.71 20.63
CA GLU A 67 -6.82 20.34 19.68
C GLU A 67 -6.38 20.43 18.22
N LYS A 68 -5.37 21.27 17.93
CA LYS A 68 -4.81 21.46 16.59
C LYS A 68 -3.51 20.69 16.34
N LYS A 69 -2.96 20.05 17.37
CA LYS A 69 -1.67 19.32 17.27
C LYS A 69 -1.90 17.83 17.20
N TYR A 70 -1.62 17.25 16.05
CA TYR A 70 -1.60 15.80 15.90
C TYR A 70 -0.28 15.24 16.43
N CYS A 71 -0.36 14.22 17.29
CA CYS A 71 0.79 13.47 17.77
C CYS A 71 0.66 12.01 17.29
N GLY A 72 1.72 11.49 16.71
CA GLY A 72 1.77 10.12 16.22
C GLY A 72 1.51 9.09 17.32
N ARG A 73 1.22 7.84 16.94
CA ARG A 73 0.98 6.74 17.87
C ARG A 73 2.14 6.57 18.85
N GLY A 74 1.84 6.20 20.09
CA GLY A 74 2.84 6.11 21.15
C GLY A 74 3.25 7.45 21.75
N SER A 75 2.67 8.55 21.28
CA SER A 75 2.86 9.89 21.83
C SER A 75 1.53 10.57 22.16
N LYS A 76 1.56 11.47 23.12
CA LYS A 76 0.44 12.31 23.53
C LYS A 76 0.82 13.79 23.43
N CYS A 77 -0.15 14.64 23.07
CA CYS A 77 0.08 16.07 23.08
C CYS A 77 0.07 16.58 24.53
N VAL A 78 1.08 17.34 24.88
CA VAL A 78 1.24 18.00 26.18
C VAL A 78 1.64 19.45 25.90
N VAL A 79 1.02 20.39 26.63
CA VAL A 79 1.45 21.79 26.55
C VAL A 79 2.67 21.98 27.45
N ASN A 80 3.75 22.42 26.84
CA ASN A 80 4.98 22.75 27.57
C ASN A 80 4.71 23.98 28.44
N ARG A 81 4.94 23.86 29.74
CA ARG A 81 4.65 24.91 30.72
C ARG A 81 5.52 26.16 30.56
N ASP A 82 6.72 26.02 30.04
CA ASP A 82 7.68 27.10 29.92
C ASP A 82 7.45 27.94 28.64
N THR A 83 7.06 27.26 27.56
CA THR A 83 6.87 27.90 26.23
C THR A 83 5.40 28.12 25.87
N ASN A 84 4.48 27.52 26.61
CA ASN A 84 3.03 27.49 26.35
C ASN A 84 2.68 26.94 24.95
N GLN A 85 3.57 26.12 24.37
CA GLN A 85 3.42 25.51 23.05
C GLN A 85 3.03 24.04 23.18
N PRO A 86 2.18 23.51 22.26
CA PRO A 86 1.83 22.10 22.23
C PRO A 86 3.03 21.28 21.71
N GLU A 87 3.48 20.30 22.46
CA GLU A 87 4.52 19.34 22.08
C GLU A 87 4.03 17.90 22.19
N CYS A 88 4.58 17.02 21.36
CA CYS A 88 4.28 15.60 21.43
C CYS A 88 5.30 14.91 22.33
N ARG A 89 4.83 14.27 23.42
CA ARG A 89 5.66 13.46 24.33
C ARG A 89 5.25 12.01 24.25
N CYS A 90 6.21 11.11 24.35
CA CYS A 90 5.93 9.69 24.38
C CYS A 90 5.01 9.34 25.56
N VAL A 91 4.13 8.37 25.37
CA VAL A 91 3.25 7.84 26.42
C VAL A 91 4.11 7.26 27.54
N GLU A 92 3.84 7.62 28.79
CA GLU A 92 4.62 7.19 29.95
C GLU A 92 4.35 5.72 30.28
N ASP A 93 3.07 5.34 30.32
CA ASP A 93 2.62 4.01 30.66
C ASP A 93 1.58 3.49 29.69
N CYS A 94 1.62 2.19 29.40
CA CYS A 94 0.62 1.46 28.66
C CYS A 94 -0.30 0.71 29.62
N LYS A 95 -1.60 0.67 29.31
CA LYS A 95 -2.52 -0.20 30.06
C LYS A 95 -2.06 -1.65 29.91
N SER A 96 -2.17 -2.41 30.99
CA SER A 96 -1.87 -3.83 30.99
C SER A 96 -2.95 -4.59 30.21
N SER A 97 -2.77 -4.72 28.92
CA SER A 97 -3.52 -5.64 28.05
C SER A 97 -2.48 -6.50 27.33
N TYR A 98 -2.67 -7.78 27.30
CA TYR A 98 -1.77 -8.68 26.60
C TYR A 98 -2.36 -9.01 25.25
N MET A 99 -1.85 -8.37 24.23
CA MET A 99 -2.12 -8.64 22.82
C MET A 99 -0.78 -8.60 22.08
N PRO A 100 -0.02 -9.69 22.14
CA PRO A 100 1.38 -9.70 21.70
C PRO A 100 1.49 -9.45 20.20
N VAL A 101 2.47 -8.64 19.84
CA VAL A 101 2.74 -8.24 18.45
C VAL A 101 4.23 -8.28 18.16
N CYS A 102 4.56 -8.60 16.90
CA CYS A 102 5.93 -8.50 16.41
C CYS A 102 6.18 -7.11 15.83
N GLY A 103 7.28 -6.49 16.23
CA GLY A 103 7.76 -5.25 15.62
C GLY A 103 8.62 -5.50 14.38
N SER A 104 8.67 -4.51 13.50
CA SER A 104 9.55 -4.52 12.32
C SER A 104 11.04 -4.53 12.66
N ASP A 105 11.36 -4.31 13.93
CA ASP A 105 12.72 -4.46 14.49
C ASP A 105 13.01 -5.89 14.93
N GLY A 106 12.13 -6.85 14.64
CA GLY A 106 12.23 -8.24 15.02
C GLY A 106 12.00 -8.50 16.52
N ARG A 107 11.48 -7.52 17.27
CA ARG A 107 11.24 -7.65 18.70
C ARG A 107 9.79 -7.97 19.01
N PHE A 108 9.61 -8.72 20.08
CA PHE A 108 8.34 -8.98 20.70
C PHE A 108 7.90 -7.80 21.58
N TYR A 109 6.62 -7.47 21.53
CA TYR A 109 5.98 -6.48 22.37
C TYR A 109 4.69 -7.07 22.95
N GLU A 110 4.43 -6.84 24.23
CA GLU A 110 3.26 -7.36 24.93
C GLU A 110 1.93 -6.85 24.34
N ASN A 111 1.94 -5.65 23.76
CA ASN A 111 0.78 -5.08 23.08
C ASN A 111 1.19 -3.94 22.13
N HIS A 112 0.23 -3.50 21.35
CA HIS A 112 0.37 -2.39 20.39
C HIS A 112 0.89 -1.10 21.06
N CYS A 113 0.41 -0.79 22.27
CA CYS A 113 0.85 0.40 23.00
C CYS A 113 2.33 0.34 23.31
N GLN A 114 2.84 -0.80 23.79
CA GLN A 114 4.27 -1.00 24.11
C GLN A 114 5.14 -0.84 22.86
N LEU A 115 4.70 -1.36 21.71
CA LEU A 115 5.39 -1.21 20.44
C LEU A 115 5.47 0.26 20.03
N HIS A 116 4.33 0.97 20.04
CA HIS A 116 4.30 2.38 19.65
C HIS A 116 5.07 3.27 20.64
N ARG A 117 5.01 2.95 21.92
CA ARG A 117 5.82 3.63 22.95
C ARG A 117 7.31 3.44 22.69
N ALA A 118 7.75 2.22 22.39
CA ALA A 118 9.12 1.94 22.02
C ALA A 118 9.56 2.68 20.76
N SER A 119 8.70 2.73 19.74
CA SER A 119 8.92 3.50 18.52
C SER A 119 9.13 4.99 18.82
N CYS A 120 8.28 5.57 19.67
CA CYS A 120 8.39 6.96 20.09
C CYS A 120 9.70 7.23 20.88
N LEU A 121 10.00 6.42 21.89
CA LEU A 121 11.18 6.58 22.74
C LEU A 121 12.50 6.44 21.97
N GLN A 122 12.54 5.51 21.02
CA GLN A 122 13.71 5.29 20.17
C GLN A 122 13.80 6.27 19.00
N ARG A 123 12.77 7.10 18.80
CA ARG A 123 12.63 7.98 17.61
C ARG A 123 12.84 7.22 16.30
N LYS A 124 12.42 5.95 16.27
CA LYS A 124 12.54 5.06 15.13
C LYS A 124 11.16 4.48 14.84
N LYS A 125 10.73 4.52 13.60
CA LYS A 125 9.46 3.88 13.23
C LYS A 125 9.58 2.38 13.41
N ILE A 126 8.81 1.83 14.34
CA ILE A 126 8.61 0.40 14.55
C ILE A 126 7.14 0.12 14.24
N TYR A 127 6.87 -0.74 13.29
CA TYR A 127 5.54 -1.11 12.89
C TYR A 127 5.28 -2.59 13.16
N ILE A 128 4.02 -2.95 13.23
CA ILE A 128 3.60 -4.33 13.49
C ILE A 128 3.78 -5.14 12.21
N ILE A 129 4.46 -6.25 12.31
CA ILE A 129 4.52 -7.25 11.25
C ILE A 129 3.60 -8.41 11.62
N HIS A 130 2.88 -8.94 10.63
CA HIS A 130 1.99 -10.09 10.83
C HIS A 130 2.74 -11.43 10.91
N SER A 131 4.07 -11.41 10.84
CA SER A 131 4.89 -12.57 11.15
C SER A 131 4.90 -12.82 12.65
N LYS A 132 4.88 -14.09 13.04
CA LYS A 132 5.05 -14.52 14.42
C LYS A 132 6.53 -14.81 14.78
N ASP A 133 7.47 -14.48 13.88
CA ASP A 133 8.89 -14.85 14.05
C ASP A 133 9.54 -14.21 15.26
N CYS A 134 9.05 -13.06 15.73
CA CYS A 134 9.58 -12.41 16.92
C CYS A 134 9.23 -13.13 18.21
N PHE A 135 8.24 -14.01 18.22
CA PHE A 135 7.89 -14.83 19.39
C PHE A 135 8.95 -15.91 19.63
N PHE A 136 9.70 -16.26 18.61
CA PHE A 136 10.72 -17.29 18.63
C PHE A 136 12.09 -16.67 18.95
N LYS A 137 12.32 -16.34 20.23
CA LYS A 137 13.61 -15.86 20.71
C LYS A 137 14.49 -17.04 21.13
N GLY A 138 15.26 -17.53 20.21
CA GLY A 138 16.28 -18.53 20.47
C GLY A 138 16.46 -19.45 19.28
N ASP A 139 17.63 -19.97 19.12
CA ASP A 139 18.03 -20.85 18.01
C ASP A 139 17.36 -22.25 18.06
N THR A 140 16.36 -22.46 18.94
CA THR A 140 15.85 -23.79 19.27
C THR A 140 14.49 -24.13 18.71
N CYS A 141 13.54 -23.18 18.59
CA CYS A 141 12.20 -23.47 18.06
C CYS A 141 11.82 -22.43 17.00
N THR A 142 11.72 -22.85 15.75
CA THR A 142 11.28 -21.99 14.63
C THR A 142 9.77 -22.12 14.41
N MET A 143 9.16 -21.19 13.68
CA MET A 143 7.73 -21.26 13.31
C MET A 143 7.39 -22.53 12.51
N ALA A 144 8.32 -22.98 11.68
CA ALA A 144 8.17 -24.25 10.95
C ALA A 144 8.18 -25.44 11.90
N ASP A 145 9.10 -25.44 12.87
CA ASP A 145 9.21 -26.48 13.90
C ASP A 145 8.02 -26.50 14.84
N TYR A 146 7.52 -25.31 15.24
CA TYR A 146 6.30 -25.17 16.02
C TYR A 146 5.05 -25.69 15.29
N SER A 147 4.91 -25.39 14.01
CA SER A 147 3.84 -25.95 13.17
C SER A 147 3.96 -27.47 13.03
N ARG A 148 5.18 -27.97 12.96
CA ARG A 148 5.48 -29.41 12.93
C ARG A 148 5.18 -30.09 14.27
N LEU A 149 5.51 -29.45 15.40
CA LEU A 149 5.12 -29.89 16.74
C LEU A 149 3.61 -30.16 16.82
N LYS A 150 2.81 -29.17 16.37
CA LYS A 150 1.34 -29.34 16.38
C LYS A 150 0.88 -30.50 15.48
N SER A 151 1.53 -30.71 14.34
CA SER A 151 1.22 -31.86 13.48
C SER A 151 1.58 -33.18 14.14
N ILE A 152 2.75 -33.28 14.76
CA ILE A 152 3.20 -34.48 15.47
C ILE A 152 2.22 -34.82 16.62
N LEU A 153 1.78 -33.85 17.40
CA LEU A 153 0.81 -34.06 18.47
C LEU A 153 -0.53 -34.64 17.96
N LEU A 154 -1.03 -34.15 16.84
CA LEU A 154 -2.24 -34.67 16.23
C LEU A 154 -2.05 -36.08 15.66
N ASP A 155 -0.90 -36.34 15.05
CA ASP A 155 -0.57 -37.66 14.48
C ASP A 155 -0.40 -38.70 15.60
N LEU A 156 0.29 -38.36 16.69
CA LEU A 156 0.40 -39.22 17.87
C LEU A 156 -0.98 -39.54 18.45
N GLN A 157 -1.86 -38.56 18.57
CA GLN A 157 -3.21 -38.78 19.06
C GLN A 157 -4.05 -39.64 18.11
N ALA A 158 -3.87 -39.44 16.79
CA ALA A 158 -4.54 -40.26 15.78
C ALA A 158 -4.10 -41.73 15.82
N HIS A 159 -2.81 -42.00 16.07
CA HIS A 159 -2.27 -43.35 16.19
C HIS A 159 -2.72 -44.09 17.46
N ARG A 160 -3.03 -43.36 18.55
CA ARG A 160 -3.58 -43.96 19.77
C ARG A 160 -5.01 -44.44 19.65
N GLN A 161 -5.73 -43.97 18.64
CA GLN A 161 -7.10 -44.33 18.41
C GLN A 161 -7.19 -45.46 17.36
N SER A 162 -7.82 -46.56 17.75
CA SER A 162 -8.09 -47.66 16.80
C SER A 162 -9.02 -47.20 15.67
N PRO A 163 -8.86 -47.72 14.43
CA PRO A 163 -9.56 -47.26 13.23
C PRO A 163 -11.03 -47.66 13.14
N SER A 164 -11.81 -47.60 14.24
CA SER A 164 -13.20 -48.13 14.30
C SER A 164 -14.30 -47.05 14.31
N SER A 165 -14.08 -45.84 13.88
CA SER A 165 -15.16 -44.88 13.75
C SER A 165 -15.36 -44.41 12.30
N SER A 166 -16.44 -44.89 11.69
CA SER A 166 -16.96 -44.60 10.36
C SER A 166 -17.56 -43.19 10.22
N LEU A 167 -17.02 -42.18 10.93
CA LEU A 167 -17.50 -40.79 10.92
C LEU A 167 -16.68 -39.88 9.98
N ALA A 168 -16.19 -40.43 8.87
CA ALA A 168 -15.23 -39.78 8.01
C ALA A 168 -15.86 -39.00 6.85
N LYS A 169 -16.74 -38.03 7.08
CA LYS A 169 -17.14 -37.08 6.03
C LYS A 169 -16.74 -35.63 6.30
N ASP A 170 -16.40 -35.30 7.53
CA ASP A 170 -16.00 -33.93 7.90
C ASP A 170 -14.60 -33.94 8.55
N ARG A 171 -13.60 -33.47 7.80
CA ARG A 171 -12.21 -33.36 8.28
C ARG A 171 -12.09 -32.44 9.49
N VAL A 172 -12.93 -31.40 9.57
CA VAL A 172 -12.90 -30.45 10.67
C VAL A 172 -13.45 -31.09 11.95
N ALA A 173 -14.54 -31.84 11.84
CA ALA A 173 -15.11 -32.59 12.97
C ALA A 173 -14.14 -33.66 13.48
N GLN A 174 -13.44 -34.35 12.60
CA GLN A 174 -12.41 -35.33 12.96
C GLN A 174 -11.24 -34.68 13.67
N LYS A 175 -10.72 -33.58 13.13
CA LYS A 175 -9.62 -32.81 13.75
C LYS A 175 -10.02 -32.28 15.12
N ARG A 176 -11.25 -31.78 15.24
CA ARG A 176 -11.79 -31.30 16.52
C ARG A 176 -11.87 -32.40 17.58
N PHE A 177 -12.36 -33.57 17.21
CA PHE A 177 -12.40 -34.72 18.10
C PHE A 177 -11.01 -35.16 18.56
N LEU A 178 -10.01 -35.15 17.65
CA LEU A 178 -8.62 -35.46 18.01
C LEU A 178 -8.06 -34.44 19.02
N ILE A 179 -8.40 -33.16 18.89
CA ILE A 179 -7.97 -32.10 19.81
C ILE A 179 -8.64 -32.25 21.17
N GLU A 180 -9.93 -32.61 21.22
CA GLU A 180 -10.63 -32.88 22.47
C GLU A 180 -9.99 -34.06 23.24
N GLU A 181 -9.64 -35.11 22.53
CA GLU A 181 -8.97 -36.27 23.13
C GLU A 181 -7.51 -35.96 23.49
N LEU A 182 -6.81 -35.12 22.71
CA LEU A 182 -5.50 -34.60 23.04
C LEU A 182 -5.55 -33.78 24.33
N PHE A 183 -6.51 -32.87 24.45
CA PHE A 183 -6.71 -32.05 25.63
C PHE A 183 -6.91 -32.92 26.87
N LYS A 184 -7.82 -33.91 26.83
CA LYS A 184 -8.05 -34.85 27.94
C LYS A 184 -6.80 -35.66 28.31
N HIS A 185 -5.92 -35.91 27.35
CA HIS A 185 -4.68 -36.61 27.60
C HIS A 185 -3.61 -35.71 28.26
N LEU A 186 -3.62 -34.41 27.92
CA LEU A 186 -2.71 -33.41 28.47
C LEU A 186 -3.16 -32.93 29.87
N ASP A 187 -4.48 -32.87 30.11
CA ASP A 187 -5.07 -32.46 31.41
C ASP A 187 -5.02 -33.65 32.39
N LEU A 188 -3.95 -33.73 33.12
CA LEU A 188 -3.65 -34.83 34.03
C LEU A 188 -4.50 -34.80 35.31
N ASN A 189 -4.82 -33.60 35.77
CA ASN A 189 -5.60 -33.39 37.00
C ASN A 189 -7.10 -33.25 36.75
N SER A 190 -7.51 -33.17 35.48
CA SER A 190 -8.90 -33.01 35.02
C SER A 190 -9.59 -31.74 35.53
N ASP A 191 -8.84 -30.64 35.64
CA ASP A 191 -9.38 -29.34 36.08
C ASP A 191 -9.91 -28.50 34.89
N GLY A 192 -9.72 -28.96 33.66
CA GLY A 192 -10.16 -28.27 32.43
C GLY A 192 -9.19 -27.20 31.95
N HIS A 193 -8.01 -27.15 32.50
CA HIS A 193 -6.93 -26.23 32.13
C HIS A 193 -5.62 -26.99 31.96
N LEU A 194 -4.78 -26.58 31.03
CA LEU A 194 -3.44 -27.14 30.86
C LEU A 194 -2.40 -26.19 31.49
N SER A 195 -1.73 -26.64 32.50
CA SER A 195 -0.65 -25.90 33.18
C SER A 195 0.74 -26.28 32.64
N SER A 196 1.74 -25.42 32.84
CA SER A 196 3.14 -25.73 32.52
C SER A 196 3.64 -27.01 33.19
N SER A 197 3.19 -27.29 34.40
CA SER A 197 3.58 -28.50 35.15
C SER A 197 3.08 -29.79 34.52
N GLU A 198 1.86 -29.79 33.95
CA GLU A 198 1.28 -30.94 33.25
C GLU A 198 1.99 -31.18 31.92
N LEU A 199 2.23 -30.12 31.15
CA LEU A 199 2.94 -30.22 29.90
C LEU A 199 4.37 -30.73 30.07
N THR A 200 5.07 -30.26 31.08
CA THR A 200 6.43 -30.71 31.40
C THR A 200 6.47 -32.19 31.89
N GLN A 201 5.48 -32.60 32.68
CA GLN A 201 5.37 -34.00 33.14
C GLN A 201 5.09 -34.94 31.97
N LEU A 202 4.26 -34.54 31.05
CA LEU A 202 3.92 -35.34 29.87
C LEU A 202 5.10 -35.50 28.92
N MET A 203 5.89 -34.43 28.71
CA MET A 203 7.10 -34.52 27.91
C MET A 203 8.08 -35.57 28.42
N LYS A 204 8.30 -35.57 29.75
CA LYS A 204 9.18 -36.56 30.39
C LYS A 204 8.61 -37.98 30.35
N LYS A 205 7.28 -38.13 30.45
CA LYS A 205 6.62 -39.43 30.49
C LYS A 205 6.62 -40.10 29.08
N GLU A 206 6.55 -39.32 28.03
CA GLU A 206 6.40 -39.84 26.66
C GLU A 206 7.70 -39.79 25.84
N ASP A 207 8.81 -39.37 26.45
CA ASP A 207 10.16 -39.30 25.81
C ASP A 207 10.16 -38.52 24.50
N LEU A 208 9.42 -37.39 24.46
CA LEU A 208 9.24 -36.60 23.28
C LEU A 208 10.36 -35.58 23.03
N GLU A 209 11.37 -35.51 23.89
CA GLU A 209 12.45 -34.50 23.83
C GLU A 209 13.26 -34.58 22.52
N ASP A 210 13.48 -35.77 22.00
CA ASP A 210 14.27 -35.97 20.77
C ASP A 210 13.48 -35.72 19.47
N ASP A 211 12.16 -35.82 19.49
CA ASP A 211 11.30 -35.72 18.29
C ASP A 211 10.85 -34.28 17.99
N LEU A 212 11.01 -33.32 18.91
CA LEU A 212 10.41 -32.00 18.85
C LEU A 212 11.33 -30.88 18.30
N LEU A 213 12.48 -31.22 17.76
CA LEU A 213 13.38 -30.29 17.03
C LEU A 213 13.67 -28.97 17.79
N GLY A 214 13.82 -29.04 19.11
CA GLY A 214 14.08 -27.89 19.97
C GLY A 214 12.84 -27.11 20.43
N CYS A 215 11.63 -27.51 20.02
CA CYS A 215 10.38 -27.02 20.60
C CYS A 215 9.97 -27.85 21.80
N THR A 216 9.22 -27.26 22.73
CA THR A 216 8.67 -27.93 23.94
C THR A 216 7.15 -27.80 23.97
N LEU A 217 6.47 -28.63 24.77
CA LEU A 217 5.02 -28.44 24.96
C LEU A 217 4.70 -27.13 25.69
N GLU A 218 5.65 -26.57 26.43
CA GLU A 218 5.52 -25.25 27.07
C GLU A 218 5.41 -24.11 26.03
N ASP A 219 5.91 -24.31 24.81
CA ASP A 219 5.74 -23.35 23.74
C ASP A 219 4.27 -23.17 23.35
N LEU A 220 3.39 -24.18 23.61
CA LEU A 220 1.93 -24.02 23.48
C LEU A 220 1.39 -22.94 24.43
N LEU A 221 1.81 -22.93 25.69
CA LEU A 221 1.45 -21.88 26.64
C LEU A 221 2.01 -20.53 26.20
N GLN A 222 3.25 -20.49 25.76
CA GLN A 222 3.89 -19.25 25.35
C GLN A 222 3.22 -18.60 24.12
N PHE A 223 2.69 -19.39 23.19
CA PHE A 223 2.22 -18.89 21.91
C PHE A 223 0.71 -18.91 21.72
N ASP A 224 0.00 -19.79 22.41
CA ASP A 224 -1.43 -20.02 22.20
C ASP A 224 -2.30 -19.73 23.44
N ASP A 225 -1.72 -19.30 24.57
CA ASP A 225 -2.42 -18.71 25.70
C ASP A 225 -2.79 -17.26 25.36
N TYR A 226 -4.01 -17.06 24.84
CA TYR A 226 -4.46 -15.76 24.32
C TYR A 226 -4.92 -14.79 25.42
N ASN A 227 -5.31 -15.29 26.58
CA ASN A 227 -5.74 -14.47 27.71
C ASN A 227 -4.62 -14.22 28.72
N ASN A 228 -3.49 -14.91 28.53
CA ASN A 228 -2.27 -14.82 29.33
C ASN A 228 -2.52 -15.09 30.84
N ASP A 229 -3.36 -16.07 31.13
CA ASP A 229 -3.62 -16.51 32.50
C ASP A 229 -2.64 -17.59 32.97
N GLY A 230 -1.71 -18.02 32.10
CA GLY A 230 -0.70 -19.06 32.38
C GLY A 230 -1.23 -20.48 32.22
N HIS A 231 -2.42 -20.65 31.68
CA HIS A 231 -3.06 -21.92 31.40
C HIS A 231 -3.61 -21.96 29.97
N LEU A 232 -3.75 -23.15 29.40
CA LEU A 232 -4.46 -23.31 28.14
C LEU A 232 -5.81 -23.99 28.37
N THR A 233 -6.86 -23.36 27.90
CA THR A 233 -8.20 -23.95 27.83
C THR A 233 -8.39 -24.76 26.53
N LEU A 234 -9.39 -25.63 26.51
CA LEU A 234 -9.77 -26.36 25.28
C LEU A 234 -10.10 -25.38 24.11
N GLN A 235 -10.65 -24.20 24.41
CA GLN A 235 -10.99 -23.22 23.40
C GLN A 235 -9.73 -22.57 22.77
N GLU A 236 -8.72 -22.30 23.59
CA GLU A 236 -7.43 -21.82 23.12
C GLU A 236 -6.73 -22.88 22.28
N LEU A 237 -6.81 -24.15 22.71
CA LEU A 237 -6.28 -25.27 21.92
C LEU A 237 -6.98 -25.41 20.56
N TYR A 238 -8.31 -25.22 20.49
CA TYR A 238 -9.02 -25.19 19.21
C TYR A 238 -8.52 -24.06 18.31
N THR A 239 -8.22 -22.90 18.87
CA THR A 239 -7.65 -21.78 18.13
C THR A 239 -6.22 -22.08 17.67
N ALA A 240 -5.38 -22.64 18.55
CA ALA A 240 -4.02 -23.06 18.25
C ALA A 240 -3.94 -24.02 17.05
N PHE A 241 -4.88 -24.94 16.97
CA PHE A 241 -4.98 -25.92 15.90
C PHE A 241 -5.93 -25.52 14.76
N GLN A 242 -6.40 -24.29 14.74
CA GLN A 242 -7.25 -23.72 13.68
C GLN A 242 -8.54 -24.50 13.42
N VAL A 243 -9.28 -24.85 14.48
CA VAL A 243 -10.61 -25.50 14.43
C VAL A 243 -11.70 -24.73 15.16
N VAL A 244 -11.53 -23.44 15.30
CA VAL A 244 -12.54 -22.56 15.89
C VAL A 244 -13.77 -22.50 14.98
N ARG A 245 -14.96 -22.67 15.55
CA ARG A 245 -16.20 -22.39 14.85
C ARG A 245 -16.39 -20.87 14.81
N LEU A 246 -16.21 -20.30 13.63
CA LEU A 246 -16.55 -18.93 13.34
C LEU A 246 -17.93 -18.86 12.72
N SER A 247 -18.68 -17.84 13.05
CA SER A 247 -19.99 -17.55 12.48
C SER A 247 -20.04 -16.11 11.99
N LEU A 248 -20.74 -15.93 10.87
CA LEU A 248 -21.08 -14.64 10.31
C LEU A 248 -22.54 -14.69 9.89
N PRO A 249 -23.41 -13.81 10.44
CA PRO A 249 -24.81 -13.71 10.03
C PRO A 249 -24.91 -13.41 8.52
N GLU A 250 -25.84 -14.08 7.84
CA GLU A 250 -26.03 -13.92 6.38
C GLU A 250 -26.39 -12.49 5.98
N ASP A 251 -27.18 -11.81 6.79
CA ASP A 251 -27.58 -10.41 6.61
C ASP A 251 -26.41 -9.43 6.76
N GLN A 252 -25.31 -9.84 7.37
CA GLN A 252 -24.12 -9.04 7.59
C GLN A 252 -22.95 -9.37 6.65
N ARG A 253 -23.12 -10.36 5.75
CA ARG A 253 -22.06 -10.71 4.80
C ARG A 253 -21.64 -9.58 3.90
N VAL A 254 -22.59 -8.74 3.51
CA VAL A 254 -22.32 -7.53 2.71
C VAL A 254 -23.08 -6.38 3.32
N THR A 255 -22.35 -5.36 3.74
CA THR A 255 -22.92 -4.12 4.29
C THR A 255 -22.54 -2.94 3.40
N VAL A 256 -23.48 -2.02 3.19
CA VAL A 256 -23.24 -0.77 2.46
C VAL A 256 -23.33 0.38 3.45
N THR A 257 -22.24 1.10 3.58
CA THR A 257 -22.16 2.30 4.44
C THR A 257 -22.00 3.53 3.57
N THR A 258 -22.96 4.44 3.63
CA THR A 258 -22.88 5.73 2.93
C THR A 258 -22.62 6.85 3.94
N ILE A 259 -21.56 7.62 3.72
CA ILE A 259 -21.15 8.69 4.62
C ILE A 259 -20.83 9.97 3.85
N THR A 260 -20.92 11.13 4.51
CA THR A 260 -20.58 12.42 3.91
C THR A 260 -19.09 12.74 4.16
N VAL A 261 -18.45 13.36 3.17
CA VAL A 261 -17.07 13.85 3.27
C VAL A 261 -16.84 14.64 4.56
N GLY A 262 -15.72 14.36 5.23
CA GLY A 262 -15.30 15.02 6.48
C GLY A 262 -15.80 14.37 7.77
N LEU A 263 -16.76 13.44 7.69
CA LEU A 263 -17.18 12.63 8.84
C LEU A 263 -16.28 11.42 9.02
N SER A 264 -16.41 10.72 10.14
CA SER A 264 -15.64 9.48 10.39
C SER A 264 -16.53 8.26 10.17
N ALA A 265 -15.99 7.24 9.48
CA ALA A 265 -16.63 5.95 9.28
C ALA A 265 -16.08 4.90 10.25
N VAL A 266 -16.96 4.00 10.69
CA VAL A 266 -16.60 2.82 11.48
C VAL A 266 -17.16 1.59 10.76
N LEU A 267 -16.27 0.66 10.40
CA LEU A 267 -16.65 -0.62 9.80
C LEU A 267 -16.34 -1.71 10.82
N THR A 268 -17.40 -2.35 11.35
CA THR A 268 -17.26 -3.37 12.39
C THR A 268 -17.29 -4.76 11.80
N CYS A 269 -16.26 -5.57 12.08
CA CYS A 269 -16.23 -6.96 11.67
C CYS A 269 -17.16 -7.79 12.54
N SER A 270 -18.17 -8.40 11.93
CA SER A 270 -19.23 -9.17 12.62
C SER A 270 -18.91 -10.66 12.73
N ILE A 271 -17.71 -11.07 12.36
CA ILE A 271 -17.27 -12.45 12.51
C ILE A 271 -17.06 -12.74 14.00
N ARG A 272 -17.75 -13.74 14.51
CA ARG A 272 -17.70 -14.12 15.93
C ARG A 272 -17.32 -15.58 16.11
N GLY A 273 -16.59 -15.86 17.19
CA GLY A 273 -16.23 -17.20 17.62
C GLY A 273 -16.14 -17.24 19.15
N ALA A 274 -15.95 -18.42 19.71
CA ALA A 274 -15.78 -18.61 21.16
C ALA A 274 -14.54 -17.88 21.68
N LEU A 275 -13.48 -17.87 20.88
CA LEU A 275 -12.32 -16.97 21.00
C LEU A 275 -12.25 -16.15 19.72
N GLN A 276 -11.98 -14.89 19.83
CA GLN A 276 -11.90 -14.00 18.68
C GLN A 276 -10.47 -14.00 18.16
N PRO A 277 -10.17 -14.72 17.05
CA PRO A 277 -8.86 -14.63 16.42
C PRO A 277 -8.62 -13.22 15.88
N PRO A 278 -7.38 -12.80 15.71
CA PRO A 278 -7.04 -11.51 15.12
C PRO A 278 -7.76 -11.33 13.79
N ILE A 279 -8.34 -10.16 13.59
CA ILE A 279 -9.02 -9.83 12.33
C ILE A 279 -8.04 -9.16 11.37
N VAL A 280 -8.05 -9.63 10.14
CA VAL A 280 -7.31 -9.06 9.01
C VAL A 280 -8.26 -8.25 8.16
N TRP A 281 -7.92 -7.00 7.94
CA TRP A 281 -8.65 -6.13 7.04
C TRP A 281 -7.96 -6.03 5.68
N LYS A 282 -8.75 -6.05 4.62
CA LYS A 282 -8.29 -5.82 3.25
C LYS A 282 -9.12 -4.70 2.62
N ARG A 283 -8.51 -3.90 1.75
CA ARG A 283 -9.22 -2.95 0.89
C ARG A 283 -8.99 -3.33 -0.57
N ASN A 284 -10.06 -3.52 -1.32
CA ASN A 284 -10.01 -3.98 -2.72
C ASN A 284 -9.11 -5.22 -2.92
N GLY A 285 -9.07 -6.12 -1.92
CA GLY A 285 -8.26 -7.33 -1.94
C GLY A 285 -6.84 -7.20 -1.37
N VAL A 286 -6.36 -5.99 -1.08
CA VAL A 286 -5.03 -5.73 -0.51
C VAL A 286 -5.12 -5.62 1.00
N ILE A 287 -4.23 -6.31 1.73
CA ILE A 287 -4.16 -6.26 3.19
C ILE A 287 -3.81 -4.85 3.64
N LEU A 288 -4.61 -4.31 4.56
CA LEU A 288 -4.35 -3.01 5.16
C LEU A 288 -3.27 -3.13 6.23
N ASN A 289 -2.23 -2.32 6.10
CA ASN A 289 -1.27 -2.07 7.15
C ASN A 289 -1.57 -0.70 7.78
N PHE A 290 -2.19 -0.70 8.95
CA PHE A 290 -2.73 0.49 9.61
C PHE A 290 -1.69 1.57 9.96
N LEU A 291 -0.41 1.26 9.84
CA LEU A 291 0.66 2.20 10.18
C LEU A 291 1.00 3.17 9.05
N ASP A 292 0.64 2.81 7.84
CA ASP A 292 0.94 3.61 6.65
C ASP A 292 -0.22 4.53 6.25
N LEU A 293 -1.37 4.35 6.91
CA LEU A 293 -2.60 5.04 6.59
C LEU A 293 -2.91 6.03 7.72
N GLU A 294 -2.62 7.32 7.51
CA GLU A 294 -2.83 8.35 8.54
C GLU A 294 -4.29 8.47 8.98
N ASP A 295 -5.22 8.22 8.05
CA ASP A 295 -6.65 8.38 8.24
C ASP A 295 -7.40 7.07 8.55
N ILE A 296 -6.75 5.91 8.44
CA ILE A 296 -7.35 4.60 8.70
C ILE A 296 -6.68 3.95 9.91
N ASN A 297 -7.47 3.59 10.90
CA ASN A 297 -6.99 3.03 12.15
C ASN A 297 -7.77 1.76 12.53
N ASP A 298 -7.03 0.79 13.06
CA ASP A 298 -7.58 -0.35 13.76
C ASP A 298 -7.66 -0.04 15.26
N PHE A 299 -8.82 -0.27 15.86
CA PHE A 299 -9.04 -0.09 17.30
C PHE A 299 -8.98 -1.44 18.05
N GLY A 300 -8.09 -2.30 17.72
CA GLY A 300 -7.64 -3.51 18.40
C GLY A 300 -8.56 -4.25 19.39
N GLU A 301 -9.41 -3.54 20.12
CA GLU A 301 -10.30 -4.12 21.13
C GLU A 301 -11.66 -4.60 20.57
N ASP A 302 -12.18 -3.99 19.52
CA ASP A 302 -13.49 -4.32 18.92
C ASP A 302 -13.41 -4.82 17.47
N ASN A 303 -12.21 -5.00 16.95
CA ASN A 303 -11.95 -5.41 15.57
C ASN A 303 -12.56 -4.49 14.49
N SER A 304 -12.87 -3.26 14.85
CA SER A 304 -13.45 -2.28 13.94
C SER A 304 -12.37 -1.50 13.20
N LEU A 305 -12.63 -1.23 11.93
CA LEU A 305 -11.83 -0.34 11.11
C LEU A 305 -12.37 1.08 11.23
N TYR A 306 -11.53 2.00 11.67
CA TYR A 306 -11.87 3.40 11.81
C TYR A 306 -11.24 4.23 10.69
N ILE A 307 -12.07 5.01 9.99
CA ILE A 307 -11.62 5.95 8.96
C ILE A 307 -12.00 7.35 9.41
N THR A 308 -11.01 8.16 9.75
CA THR A 308 -11.21 9.53 10.21
C THR A 308 -11.25 10.50 9.04
N LYS A 309 -12.12 11.51 9.10
CA LYS A 309 -12.25 12.53 8.04
C LYS A 309 -12.38 11.92 6.65
N VAL A 310 -13.37 11.05 6.49
CA VAL A 310 -13.63 10.35 5.23
C VAL A 310 -13.67 11.30 4.05
N THR A 311 -12.92 11.00 3.02
CA THR A 311 -12.92 11.66 1.72
C THR A 311 -13.34 10.67 0.63
N THR A 312 -13.55 11.13 -0.58
CA THR A 312 -13.93 10.27 -1.70
C THR A 312 -12.86 9.24 -2.09
N ILE A 313 -11.61 9.47 -1.70
CA ILE A 313 -10.52 8.49 -1.90
C ILE A 313 -10.70 7.23 -1.05
N HIS A 314 -11.43 7.31 0.06
CA HIS A 314 -11.71 6.16 0.93
C HIS A 314 -12.82 5.24 0.40
N MET A 315 -13.51 5.60 -0.69
CA MET A 315 -14.50 4.72 -1.31
C MET A 315 -13.88 3.39 -1.72
N GLY A 316 -14.63 2.31 -1.53
CA GLY A 316 -14.17 0.99 -1.95
C GLY A 316 -14.77 -0.16 -1.16
N ASN A 317 -14.31 -1.36 -1.48
CA ASN A 317 -14.71 -2.58 -0.81
C ASN A 317 -13.68 -2.93 0.27
N TYR A 318 -14.13 -2.92 1.50
CA TYR A 318 -13.34 -3.36 2.65
C TYR A 318 -13.81 -4.74 3.06
N THR A 319 -12.89 -5.67 3.22
CA THR A 319 -13.21 -7.02 3.68
C THR A 319 -12.47 -7.33 4.97
N CYS A 320 -13.15 -7.97 5.90
CA CYS A 320 -12.52 -8.51 7.09
C CYS A 320 -12.69 -10.03 7.15
N HIS A 321 -11.68 -10.71 7.65
CA HIS A 321 -11.71 -12.14 7.95
C HIS A 321 -10.83 -12.43 9.17
N ALA A 322 -11.07 -13.54 9.83
CA ALA A 322 -10.21 -14.00 10.90
C ALA A 322 -8.90 -14.58 10.33
N TYR A 323 -7.78 -14.31 10.99
CA TYR A 323 -6.48 -14.84 10.59
C TYR A 323 -6.52 -16.38 10.50
N GLY A 324 -6.08 -16.91 9.35
CA GLY A 324 -6.14 -18.36 9.07
C GLY A 324 -7.50 -18.89 8.60
N TYR A 325 -8.52 -18.05 8.48
CA TYR A 325 -9.88 -18.42 8.04
C TYR A 325 -10.35 -17.49 6.91
N GLU A 326 -9.64 -17.49 5.79
CA GLU A 326 -9.88 -16.58 4.67
C GLU A 326 -11.18 -16.87 3.91
N GLU A 327 -11.75 -18.06 4.04
CA GLU A 327 -13.00 -18.47 3.37
C GLU A 327 -14.24 -17.78 3.97
N LEU A 328 -14.18 -17.39 5.26
CA LEU A 328 -15.26 -16.68 5.94
C LEU A 328 -14.89 -15.20 6.06
N TYR A 329 -15.45 -14.39 5.19
CA TYR A 329 -15.19 -12.94 5.17
C TYR A 329 -16.48 -12.13 5.08
N GLN A 330 -16.43 -10.94 5.66
CA GLN A 330 -17.48 -9.92 5.54
C GLN A 330 -16.98 -8.80 4.62
N THR A 331 -17.87 -8.30 3.77
CA THR A 331 -17.59 -7.20 2.86
C THR A 331 -18.36 -5.94 3.27
N HIS A 332 -17.65 -4.84 3.41
CA HIS A 332 -18.21 -3.50 3.62
C HIS A 332 -17.97 -2.67 2.36
N ILE A 333 -19.03 -2.16 1.77
CA ILE A 333 -18.97 -1.24 0.63
C ILE A 333 -19.10 0.18 1.19
N LEU A 334 -17.99 0.92 1.22
CA LEU A 334 -17.99 2.30 1.67
C LEU A 334 -18.28 3.23 0.50
N GLN A 335 -19.37 3.95 0.59
CA GLN A 335 -19.77 5.00 -0.35
C GLN A 335 -19.64 6.37 0.34
N VAL A 336 -19.09 7.35 -0.37
CA VAL A 336 -18.86 8.68 0.18
C VAL A 336 -19.62 9.71 -0.65
N ASN A 337 -20.47 10.48 0.02
CA ASN A 337 -21.22 11.57 -0.60
C ASN A 337 -20.48 12.90 -0.38
N GLY A 338 -20.24 13.63 -1.47
CA GLY A 338 -19.57 14.94 -1.45
C GLY A 338 -18.92 15.25 -2.79
N LEU A 339 -18.32 16.43 -2.88
CA LEU A 339 -17.53 16.80 -4.05
C LEU A 339 -16.27 15.93 -4.10
N SER A 340 -16.14 15.17 -5.18
CA SER A 340 -14.97 14.33 -5.40
C SER A 340 -13.81 15.19 -5.89
N VAL A 341 -12.78 15.31 -5.07
CA VAL A 341 -11.49 15.92 -5.46
C VAL A 341 -10.38 14.87 -5.62
N GLY A 342 -10.65 13.63 -5.21
CA GLY A 342 -9.74 12.49 -5.33
C GLY A 342 -10.21 11.46 -6.35
N ASN A 343 -9.42 10.38 -6.51
CA ASN A 343 -9.58 9.31 -7.50
C ASN A 343 -9.55 9.82 -8.95
N MET A 344 -8.62 10.73 -9.23
CA MET A 344 -8.46 11.39 -10.52
C MET A 344 -6.99 11.35 -10.98
N PHE A 345 -6.82 11.28 -12.29
CA PHE A 345 -5.53 11.57 -12.91
C PHE A 345 -5.42 13.04 -13.29
N TYR A 346 -4.32 13.65 -12.89
CA TYR A 346 -3.90 14.96 -13.38
C TYR A 346 -2.91 14.74 -14.52
N VAL A 347 -3.29 15.16 -15.71
CA VAL A 347 -2.52 14.99 -16.95
C VAL A 347 -2.04 16.35 -17.41
N PHE A 348 -0.74 16.49 -17.52
CA PHE A 348 -0.06 17.72 -17.94
C PHE A 348 0.27 17.58 -19.41
N SER A 349 -0.31 18.44 -20.21
CA SER A 349 -0.22 18.42 -21.67
C SER A 349 0.10 19.80 -22.25
N ASP A 350 0.27 19.87 -23.55
CA ASP A 350 0.51 21.16 -24.27
C ASP A 350 -0.59 22.18 -23.99
N ASP A 351 -1.80 21.70 -23.85
CA ASP A 351 -3.00 22.54 -23.75
C ASP A 351 -3.35 22.88 -22.30
N GLY A 352 -2.47 22.57 -21.34
CA GLY A 352 -2.65 22.85 -19.92
C GLY A 352 -2.73 21.58 -19.07
N ILE A 353 -3.62 21.57 -18.06
CA ILE A 353 -3.74 20.50 -17.08
C ILE A 353 -5.15 19.94 -17.11
N THR A 354 -5.27 18.66 -17.42
CA THR A 354 -6.56 17.97 -17.50
C THR A 354 -6.74 17.07 -16.28
N VAL A 355 -7.84 17.24 -15.55
CA VAL A 355 -8.25 16.38 -14.43
C VAL A 355 -9.25 15.37 -14.95
N LEU A 356 -8.85 14.10 -14.97
CA LEU A 356 -9.60 12.99 -15.57
C LEU A 356 -10.07 12.01 -14.50
N GLN A 357 -11.36 11.71 -14.49
CA GLN A 357 -11.96 10.66 -13.71
C GLN A 357 -11.99 9.36 -14.51
N PRO A 358 -11.21 8.33 -14.16
CA PRO A 358 -10.99 7.17 -15.04
C PRO A 358 -12.17 6.21 -15.13
N ASN A 359 -13.00 6.08 -14.08
CA ASN A 359 -14.14 5.16 -14.08
C ASN A 359 -15.24 5.59 -15.07
N GLU A 360 -15.43 6.87 -15.27
CA GLU A 360 -16.41 7.44 -16.20
C GLU A 360 -15.78 7.95 -17.50
N CYS A 361 -14.44 8.00 -17.56
CA CYS A 361 -13.68 8.60 -18.65
C CYS A 361 -14.04 10.07 -18.88
N GLU A 362 -14.35 10.77 -17.81
CA GLU A 362 -14.84 12.14 -17.86
C GLU A 362 -13.76 13.15 -17.43
N ILE A 363 -13.61 14.21 -18.24
CA ILE A 363 -12.80 15.35 -17.87
C ILE A 363 -13.60 16.21 -16.89
N ARG A 364 -13.17 16.23 -15.63
CA ARG A 364 -13.83 17.01 -14.59
C ARG A 364 -13.43 18.48 -14.61
N ARG A 365 -12.19 18.74 -14.93
CA ARG A 365 -11.64 20.09 -15.07
C ARG A 365 -10.53 20.13 -16.12
N HIS A 366 -10.43 21.26 -16.77
CA HIS A 366 -9.29 21.59 -17.61
C HIS A 366 -8.80 22.99 -17.24
N MET A 367 -7.56 23.06 -16.69
CA MET A 367 -6.88 24.33 -16.41
C MET A 367 -6.13 24.75 -17.66
N ARG A 368 -6.52 25.88 -18.21
CA ARG A 368 -5.98 26.39 -19.48
C ARG A 368 -4.64 27.08 -19.30
N PRO A 369 -3.82 27.17 -20.35
CA PRO A 369 -2.51 27.86 -20.30
C PRO A 369 -2.58 29.32 -19.82
N GLU A 370 -3.67 30.02 -20.15
CA GLU A 370 -3.88 31.44 -19.82
C GLU A 370 -4.40 31.65 -18.38
N GLU A 371 -4.81 30.60 -17.68
CA GLU A 371 -5.20 30.72 -16.28
C GLU A 371 -4.01 31.19 -15.43
N ARG A 372 -4.30 31.95 -14.36
CA ARG A 372 -3.26 32.59 -13.56
C ARG A 372 -2.99 31.83 -12.29
N ILE A 373 -1.73 31.81 -11.92
CA ILE A 373 -1.25 31.32 -10.64
C ILE A 373 -1.71 32.30 -9.56
N PHE A 374 -2.30 31.81 -8.49
CA PHE A 374 -2.98 32.63 -7.49
C PHE A 374 -2.07 33.67 -6.81
N THR A 375 -0.83 33.30 -6.47
CA THR A 375 0.07 34.20 -5.73
C THR A 375 0.81 35.18 -6.62
N SER A 376 1.25 34.78 -7.82
CA SER A 376 2.09 35.59 -8.70
C SER A 376 1.30 36.30 -9.79
N TYR A 377 0.06 35.89 -10.05
CA TYR A 377 -0.78 36.33 -11.17
C TYR A 377 -0.18 36.08 -12.56
N GLU A 378 0.92 35.33 -12.63
CA GLU A 378 1.50 34.85 -13.88
C GLU A 378 0.62 33.79 -14.54
N GLU A 379 0.67 33.70 -15.87
CA GLU A 379 0.00 32.63 -16.59
C GLU A 379 0.63 31.28 -16.28
N ILE A 380 -0.21 30.21 -16.23
CA ILE A 380 0.26 28.83 -16.05
C ILE A 380 1.32 28.49 -17.11
N CYS A 381 1.05 28.87 -18.37
CA CYS A 381 2.01 28.70 -19.45
C CYS A 381 2.15 30.03 -20.21
N PRO A 382 3.12 30.86 -19.90
CA PRO A 382 3.31 32.14 -20.57
C PRO A 382 3.67 31.93 -22.06
N ARG A 383 3.24 32.86 -22.90
CA ARG A 383 3.59 32.86 -24.32
C ARG A 383 5.09 33.11 -24.50
N VAL A 384 5.72 32.33 -25.35
CA VAL A 384 7.10 32.55 -25.75
C VAL A 384 7.13 33.52 -26.95
N GLU A 385 7.94 34.56 -26.88
CA GLU A 385 8.10 35.48 -28.01
C GLU A 385 8.56 34.73 -29.26
N GLY A 386 7.77 34.86 -30.34
CA GLY A 386 8.02 34.22 -31.65
C GLY A 386 7.34 32.87 -31.86
N GLU A 387 6.56 32.37 -30.93
CA GLU A 387 5.68 31.22 -31.16
C GLU A 387 4.22 31.69 -31.36
N ASP A 388 3.58 31.22 -32.48
CA ASP A 388 2.20 31.59 -32.80
C ASP A 388 1.17 31.00 -31.84
N THR A 389 1.50 29.92 -31.13
CA THR A 389 0.61 29.22 -30.22
C THR A 389 1.20 29.12 -28.81
N GLN A 390 0.38 29.47 -27.84
CA GLN A 390 0.71 29.26 -26.42
C GLN A 390 0.69 27.75 -26.12
N SER A 391 1.80 27.22 -25.66
CA SER A 391 1.97 25.78 -25.39
C SER A 391 2.70 25.57 -24.09
N CYS A 392 2.20 24.64 -23.30
CA CYS A 392 2.83 24.20 -22.04
C CYS A 392 3.92 23.16 -22.30
N LEU A 393 4.98 23.21 -21.50
CA LEU A 393 6.00 22.19 -21.51
C LEU A 393 6.32 21.73 -20.08
N TRP A 394 6.04 20.46 -19.86
CA TRP A 394 6.17 19.80 -18.56
C TRP A 394 7.23 18.71 -18.63
N ALA A 395 7.86 18.37 -17.49
CA ALA A 395 8.80 17.25 -17.46
C ALA A 395 8.45 16.21 -16.37
N SER A 396 8.21 16.63 -15.14
CA SER A 396 7.95 15.72 -14.03
C SER A 396 6.93 16.31 -13.06
N ALA A 397 6.11 15.46 -12.46
CA ALA A 397 5.16 15.87 -11.44
C ALA A 397 5.05 14.82 -10.33
N VAL A 398 4.79 15.27 -9.11
CA VAL A 398 4.64 14.41 -7.93
C VAL A 398 3.45 14.84 -7.10
N ASN A 399 2.76 13.86 -6.52
CA ASN A 399 1.70 14.07 -5.55
C ASN A 399 2.32 14.18 -4.15
N VAL A 400 1.94 15.21 -3.42
CA VAL A 400 2.38 15.48 -2.05
C VAL A 400 1.19 15.33 -1.12
N ARG A 401 1.06 14.13 -0.52
CA ARG A 401 0.05 13.77 0.50
C ARG A 401 -1.39 14.07 0.10
N ASP A 402 -1.73 13.95 -1.19
CA ASP A 402 -3.06 14.30 -1.73
C ASP A 402 -3.55 15.71 -1.39
N LYS A 403 -2.62 16.61 -1.05
CA LYS A 403 -2.87 18.02 -0.80
C LYS A 403 -2.43 18.88 -1.98
N TYR A 404 -1.21 18.63 -2.45
CA TYR A 404 -0.59 19.42 -3.51
C TYR A 404 0.03 18.55 -4.59
N ILE A 405 0.07 19.07 -5.80
CA ILE A 405 0.89 18.53 -6.89
C ILE A 405 1.99 19.54 -7.19
N TYR A 406 3.21 19.05 -7.17
CA TYR A 406 4.38 19.79 -7.62
C TYR A 406 4.72 19.35 -9.04
N VAL A 407 4.90 20.30 -9.96
CA VAL A 407 5.20 20.01 -11.36
C VAL A 407 6.26 20.95 -11.91
N THR A 408 7.22 20.38 -12.65
CA THR A 408 8.30 21.15 -13.27
C THR A 408 7.89 21.75 -14.59
N GLN A 409 8.31 22.99 -14.81
CA GLN A 409 8.27 23.70 -16.11
C GLN A 409 9.71 24.03 -16.54
N PRO A 410 10.36 23.17 -17.35
CA PRO A 410 11.77 23.30 -17.69
C PRO A 410 12.15 24.62 -18.37
N LYS A 411 11.34 25.10 -19.31
CA LYS A 411 11.62 26.36 -20.01
C LYS A 411 11.45 27.61 -19.13
N GLN A 412 10.62 27.53 -18.11
CA GLN A 412 10.38 28.63 -17.16
C GLN A 412 11.30 28.56 -15.93
N ASN A 413 12.11 27.52 -15.81
CA ASN A 413 13.01 27.30 -14.66
C ASN A 413 12.28 27.35 -13.32
N ARG A 414 11.10 26.75 -13.25
CA ARG A 414 10.27 26.79 -12.06
C ARG A 414 9.56 25.47 -11.75
N VAL A 415 9.16 25.33 -10.52
CA VAL A 415 8.24 24.30 -10.03
C VAL A 415 6.92 24.97 -9.65
N MET A 416 5.83 24.53 -10.26
CA MET A 416 4.50 25.06 -9.96
C MET A 416 3.81 24.14 -8.97
N ILE A 417 3.03 24.74 -8.05
CA ILE A 417 2.26 24.03 -7.04
C ILE A 417 0.77 24.17 -7.33
N ILE A 418 0.09 23.05 -7.37
CA ILE A 418 -1.35 22.96 -7.59
C ILE A 418 -2.00 22.46 -6.30
N ASP A 419 -2.99 23.16 -5.83
CA ASP A 419 -3.84 22.74 -4.72
C ASP A 419 -4.92 21.79 -5.26
N ILE A 420 -4.91 20.57 -4.77
CA ILE A 420 -5.84 19.51 -5.19
C ILE A 420 -7.26 19.84 -4.76
N GLN A 421 -7.46 20.43 -3.60
CA GLN A 421 -8.80 20.77 -3.08
C GLN A 421 -9.51 21.81 -3.92
N THR A 422 -8.80 22.85 -4.33
CA THR A 422 -9.36 23.94 -5.15
C THR A 422 -9.20 23.68 -6.64
N GLN A 423 -8.34 22.71 -7.01
CA GLN A 423 -7.95 22.42 -8.40
C GLN A 423 -7.44 23.67 -9.12
N LYS A 424 -6.56 24.43 -8.46
CA LYS A 424 -5.95 25.67 -8.99
C LYS A 424 -4.44 25.66 -8.80
N ALA A 425 -3.74 26.29 -9.73
CA ALA A 425 -2.34 26.63 -9.53
C ALA A 425 -2.26 27.76 -8.47
N ILE A 426 -1.61 27.48 -7.35
CA ILE A 426 -1.56 28.43 -6.22
C ILE A 426 -0.24 29.19 -6.14
N GLN A 427 0.87 28.56 -6.51
CA GLN A 427 2.19 29.12 -6.34
C GLN A 427 3.17 28.58 -7.39
N SER A 428 4.24 29.35 -7.66
CA SER A 428 5.41 28.92 -8.40
C SER A 428 6.68 29.23 -7.60
N LEU A 429 7.68 28.34 -7.74
CA LEU A 429 8.99 28.48 -7.10
C LEU A 429 10.07 28.49 -8.18
N ASP A 430 10.92 29.49 -8.18
CA ASP A 430 12.09 29.52 -9.04
C ASP A 430 13.10 28.47 -8.58
N VAL A 431 13.60 27.68 -9.51
CA VAL A 431 14.61 26.64 -9.30
C VAL A 431 15.74 26.80 -10.31
N ASP A 432 16.78 26.01 -10.14
CA ASP A 432 17.91 26.02 -11.10
C ASP A 432 17.43 25.65 -12.51
N PRO A 433 18.16 26.10 -13.56
CA PRO A 433 17.68 25.96 -14.95
C PRO A 433 17.42 24.53 -15.40
N LEU A 434 16.35 24.37 -16.19
CA LEU A 434 15.88 23.10 -16.74
C LEU A 434 15.58 22.03 -15.67
N PRO A 435 14.60 22.26 -14.78
CA PRO A 435 14.16 21.24 -13.84
C PRO A 435 13.42 20.11 -14.59
N THR A 436 13.94 18.87 -14.50
CA THR A 436 13.47 17.74 -15.30
C THR A 436 12.93 16.57 -14.49
N LYS A 437 13.35 16.43 -13.22
CA LYS A 437 12.91 15.32 -12.40
C LYS A 437 12.53 15.78 -10.99
N LEU A 438 11.39 15.32 -10.53
CA LEU A 438 10.92 15.46 -9.17
C LEU A 438 10.80 14.10 -8.48
N HIS A 439 11.05 14.09 -7.19
CA HIS A 439 10.71 12.97 -6.32
C HIS A 439 10.21 13.51 -4.98
N TYR A 440 9.10 12.99 -4.49
CA TYR A 440 8.60 13.32 -3.17
C TYR A 440 9.08 12.29 -2.15
N ASP A 441 9.93 12.72 -1.24
CA ASP A 441 10.34 11.96 -0.06
C ASP A 441 9.27 12.11 1.04
N LYS A 442 8.38 11.14 1.12
CA LYS A 442 7.28 11.10 2.11
C LYS A 442 7.81 11.02 3.54
N SER A 443 9.00 10.45 3.75
CA SER A 443 9.60 10.23 5.06
C SER A 443 10.00 11.52 5.75
N HIS A 444 10.48 12.50 4.98
CA HIS A 444 10.97 13.80 5.49
C HIS A 444 10.13 14.97 4.99
N ASP A 445 9.02 14.69 4.27
CA ASP A 445 8.15 15.71 3.69
C ASP A 445 8.88 16.70 2.77
N GLN A 446 9.70 16.17 1.87
CA GLN A 446 10.58 16.93 1.00
C GLN A 446 10.35 16.61 -0.47
N VAL A 447 10.35 17.63 -1.33
CA VAL A 447 10.39 17.44 -2.79
C VAL A 447 11.81 17.71 -3.29
N TRP A 448 12.40 16.68 -3.91
CA TRP A 448 13.73 16.75 -4.53
C TRP A 448 13.59 17.16 -5.98
N VAL A 449 14.38 18.14 -6.41
CA VAL A 449 14.34 18.73 -7.76
C VAL A 449 15.69 18.56 -8.42
N LEU A 450 15.74 17.82 -9.53
CA LEU A 450 16.93 17.72 -10.38
C LEU A 450 16.78 18.65 -11.57
N SER A 451 17.75 19.54 -11.75
CA SER A 451 17.84 20.47 -12.86
C SER A 451 19.07 20.18 -13.71
N TRP A 452 18.93 20.18 -15.02
CA TRP A 452 20.02 19.85 -15.94
C TRP A 452 21.01 21.00 -16.18
N GLY A 453 20.59 22.23 -15.88
CA GLY A 453 21.33 23.43 -16.20
C GLY A 453 21.19 23.84 -17.67
N ASP A 454 21.48 22.96 -18.60
CA ASP A 454 21.26 23.11 -20.04
C ASP A 454 20.87 21.76 -20.69
N MET A 455 20.55 21.80 -21.99
CA MET A 455 20.18 20.60 -22.75
C MET A 455 21.32 19.59 -22.95
N ARG A 456 22.56 19.94 -22.62
CA ARG A 456 23.74 19.06 -22.64
C ARG A 456 24.04 18.46 -21.27
N GLN A 457 23.26 18.83 -20.25
CA GLN A 457 23.48 18.43 -18.86
C GLN A 457 24.91 18.78 -18.38
N SER A 458 25.40 19.97 -18.73
CA SER A 458 26.76 20.35 -18.43
C SER A 458 26.98 20.79 -16.98
N SER A 459 25.91 21.22 -16.30
CA SER A 459 25.97 21.68 -14.91
C SER A 459 24.71 21.28 -14.13
N PRO A 460 24.44 19.96 -13.98
CA PRO A 460 23.27 19.50 -13.26
C PRO A 460 23.36 19.83 -11.77
N THR A 461 22.23 20.23 -11.20
CA THR A 461 22.10 20.60 -9.79
C THR A 461 20.95 19.85 -9.14
N LEU A 462 21.06 19.62 -7.84
CA LEU A 462 20.04 19.00 -7.03
C LEU A 462 19.61 19.95 -5.92
N GLN A 463 18.31 20.20 -5.83
CA GLN A 463 17.68 21.10 -4.85
C GLN A 463 16.61 20.37 -4.06
N VAL A 464 16.23 20.89 -2.90
CA VAL A 464 15.22 20.34 -2.00
C VAL A 464 14.21 21.41 -1.60
N ILE A 465 12.95 21.07 -1.63
CA ILE A 465 11.86 21.88 -1.10
C ILE A 465 11.35 21.15 0.16
N PRO A 466 11.71 21.64 1.37
CA PRO A 466 11.26 21.02 2.63
C PRO A 466 9.82 21.41 2.94
N GLU A 467 9.21 20.66 3.90
CA GLU A 467 7.84 20.89 4.40
C GLU A 467 6.80 21.00 3.27
N ALA A 468 6.97 20.17 2.24
CA ALA A 468 6.22 20.28 0.99
C ALA A 468 4.69 20.13 1.19
N SER A 469 4.24 19.44 2.23
CA SER A 469 2.81 19.28 2.53
C SER A 469 2.22 20.40 3.38
N ALA A 470 3.05 21.31 3.91
CA ALA A 470 2.59 22.42 4.73
C ALA A 470 1.88 23.51 3.91
N GLY A 471 2.30 23.72 2.66
CA GLY A 471 1.69 24.68 1.74
C GLY A 471 1.88 26.16 2.09
N GLU A 472 2.56 26.45 3.19
CA GLU A 472 2.86 27.83 3.64
C GLU A 472 4.31 28.17 3.35
N ASN A 473 4.52 29.19 2.52
CA ASN A 473 5.85 29.74 2.18
C ASN A 473 6.92 28.69 1.82
N PRO A 474 6.67 27.81 0.85
CA PRO A 474 7.66 26.84 0.42
C PRO A 474 8.91 27.57 -0.09
N HIS A 475 10.09 27.08 0.25
CA HIS A 475 11.36 27.65 -0.17
C HIS A 475 12.27 26.55 -0.73
N VAL A 476 13.21 26.96 -1.59
CA VAL A 476 14.12 26.04 -2.28
C VAL A 476 15.49 26.10 -1.62
N ILE A 477 16.02 24.94 -1.25
CA ILE A 477 17.35 24.81 -0.67
C ILE A 477 18.26 24.11 -1.69
N ARG A 478 19.40 24.69 -1.99
CA ARG A 478 20.42 24.05 -2.81
C ARG A 478 21.20 23.04 -1.98
N THR A 479 21.34 21.82 -2.50
CA THR A 479 22.15 20.79 -1.84
C THR A 479 23.65 21.02 -2.09
N PRO A 480 24.54 20.47 -1.23
CA PRO A 480 25.97 20.56 -1.42
C PRO A 480 26.52 19.62 -2.50
N PHE A 481 25.64 18.87 -3.18
CA PHE A 481 26.06 17.86 -4.17
C PHE A 481 26.24 18.51 -5.55
N GLU A 482 27.39 18.26 -6.15
CA GLU A 482 27.75 18.78 -7.48
C GLU A 482 27.84 17.65 -8.51
N GLY A 483 27.49 17.92 -9.76
CA GLY A 483 27.60 17.00 -10.88
C GLY A 483 26.67 15.79 -10.74
N VAL A 484 25.49 16.00 -10.20
CA VAL A 484 24.47 14.96 -10.04
C VAL A 484 23.66 14.82 -11.32
N ASP A 485 23.89 13.76 -12.08
CA ASP A 485 23.15 13.48 -13.32
C ASP A 485 21.80 12.80 -13.03
N ASP A 486 21.74 12.01 -11.97
CA ASP A 486 20.50 11.36 -11.52
C ASP A 486 20.57 10.98 -10.03
N PHE A 487 19.43 10.68 -9.44
CA PHE A 487 19.32 10.23 -8.07
C PHE A 487 18.23 9.16 -7.92
N PHE A 488 18.36 8.37 -6.89
CA PHE A 488 17.40 7.33 -6.51
C PHE A 488 17.07 7.45 -5.03
N ILE A 489 15.77 7.54 -4.73
CA ILE A 489 15.23 7.43 -3.37
C ILE A 489 14.33 6.19 -3.37
N PRO A 490 14.57 5.20 -2.51
CA PRO A 490 13.70 4.04 -2.42
C PRO A 490 12.25 4.47 -2.18
N PRO A 491 11.28 3.88 -2.89
CA PRO A 491 9.87 4.23 -2.70
C PRO A 491 9.38 3.79 -1.32
N THR A 492 8.58 4.63 -0.68
CA THR A 492 7.77 4.22 0.46
C THR A 492 6.54 3.47 -0.04
N ASN A 493 6.17 2.41 0.67
CA ASN A 493 5.00 1.58 0.38
C ASN A 493 4.40 1.07 1.70
N LEU A 494 3.45 0.14 1.64
CA LEU A 494 2.80 -0.43 2.82
C LEU A 494 3.77 -1.12 3.81
N ILE A 495 4.95 -1.52 3.35
CA ILE A 495 5.95 -2.23 4.14
C ILE A 495 7.10 -1.29 4.49
N ILE A 496 7.58 -0.51 3.51
CA ILE A 496 8.65 0.47 3.68
C ILE A 496 8.00 1.83 3.92
N ASN A 497 7.74 2.17 5.17
CA ASN A 497 7.07 3.42 5.54
C ASN A 497 8.03 4.57 5.86
N HIS A 498 9.33 4.28 6.03
CA HIS A 498 10.36 5.27 6.25
C HIS A 498 11.66 4.93 5.53
N VAL A 499 12.16 5.88 4.75
CA VAL A 499 13.42 5.79 4.01
C VAL A 499 14.33 6.91 4.50
N ARG A 500 15.46 6.54 5.07
CA ARG A 500 16.46 7.52 5.55
C ARG A 500 17.51 7.86 4.50
N PHE A 501 17.86 6.89 3.64
CA PHE A 501 18.98 7.04 2.72
C PHE A 501 18.51 7.05 1.26
N GLY A 502 19.08 7.96 0.49
CA GLY A 502 19.00 8.01 -0.96
C GLY A 502 20.37 7.82 -1.60
N PHE A 503 20.38 7.78 -2.92
CA PHE A 503 21.59 7.64 -3.72
C PHE A 503 21.62 8.69 -4.82
N ILE A 504 22.78 9.25 -5.02
CA ILE A 504 23.08 10.13 -6.17
C ILE A 504 24.18 9.50 -7.00
N PHE A 505 24.12 9.67 -8.28
CA PHE A 505 25.13 9.17 -9.18
C PHE A 505 25.36 10.08 -10.39
N ASN A 506 26.53 9.95 -10.93
CA ASN A 506 26.94 10.57 -12.17
C ASN A 506 27.12 9.46 -13.21
N GLN A 507 26.43 9.56 -14.33
CA GLN A 507 26.45 8.55 -15.39
C GLN A 507 27.82 8.42 -16.10
N SER A 508 28.78 9.25 -15.76
CA SER A 508 30.19 9.13 -16.22
C SER A 508 31.11 8.44 -15.21
N LYS A 509 30.67 8.25 -13.97
CA LYS A 509 31.49 7.66 -12.90
C LYS A 509 31.06 6.26 -12.54
N HIS A 510 32.02 5.41 -12.16
CA HIS A 510 31.79 4.04 -11.69
C HIS A 510 31.51 4.02 -10.18
N ALA A 511 30.55 4.77 -9.70
CA ALA A 511 30.21 4.85 -8.29
C ALA A 511 28.77 5.30 -8.07
N VAL A 512 28.19 4.89 -6.96
CA VAL A 512 26.98 5.46 -6.39
C VAL A 512 27.30 6.07 -5.03
N HIS A 513 26.71 7.20 -4.72
CA HIS A 513 26.97 7.94 -3.48
C HIS A 513 25.72 7.86 -2.60
N LYS A 514 25.83 7.24 -1.44
CA LYS A 514 24.77 7.17 -0.44
C LYS A 514 24.69 8.49 0.32
N ILE A 515 23.50 9.02 0.44
CA ILE A 515 23.22 10.29 1.13
C ILE A 515 22.18 10.07 2.22
N ASP A 516 22.28 10.85 3.28
CA ASP A 516 21.24 10.96 4.31
C ASP A 516 20.23 12.01 3.87
N LEU A 517 18.95 11.62 3.77
CA LEU A 517 17.89 12.50 3.28
C LEU A 517 17.42 13.52 4.31
N GLU A 518 17.57 13.20 5.60
CA GLU A 518 17.21 14.12 6.69
C GLU A 518 18.19 15.27 6.83
N THR A 519 19.49 14.95 6.83
CA THR A 519 20.56 15.94 7.01
C THR A 519 21.10 16.51 5.71
N VAL A 520 20.71 15.95 4.58
CA VAL A 520 21.20 16.30 3.22
C VAL A 520 22.73 16.23 3.14
N THR A 521 23.31 15.14 3.69
CA THR A 521 24.77 14.94 3.76
C THR A 521 25.20 13.67 3.05
N HIS A 522 26.42 13.67 2.54
CA HIS A 522 27.05 12.48 1.97
C HIS A 522 27.47 11.52 3.10
N ILE A 523 27.11 10.24 2.97
CA ILE A 523 27.43 9.19 3.94
C ILE A 523 28.57 8.30 3.44
N LYS A 524 28.47 7.75 2.23
CA LYS A 524 29.42 6.76 1.73
C LYS A 524 29.42 6.73 0.20
N THR A 525 30.58 6.47 -0.36
CA THR A 525 30.73 6.17 -1.79
C THR A 525 30.93 4.68 -2.00
N ILE A 526 30.05 4.06 -2.78
CA ILE A 526 30.13 2.65 -3.17
C ILE A 526 30.78 2.60 -4.55
N ASN A 527 31.98 2.02 -4.61
CA ASN A 527 32.78 1.97 -5.83
C ASN A 527 32.36 0.76 -6.67
N LEU A 528 32.03 1.00 -7.94
CA LEU A 528 31.59 -0.01 -8.91
C LEU A 528 32.63 -0.28 -10.00
N LYS A 529 33.84 0.30 -9.88
CA LYS A 529 34.90 0.20 -10.89
C LYS A 529 35.37 -1.23 -11.13
N ALA A 530 35.42 -2.06 -10.08
CA ALA A 530 35.81 -3.48 -10.21
C ALA A 530 34.91 -4.26 -11.18
N HIS A 531 33.66 -3.83 -11.35
CA HIS A 531 32.69 -4.43 -12.25
C HIS A 531 32.50 -3.63 -13.55
N SER A 532 33.30 -2.59 -13.79
CA SER A 532 33.17 -1.70 -14.95
C SER A 532 31.74 -1.16 -15.12
N CYS A 533 31.05 -0.91 -14.00
CA CYS A 533 29.65 -0.49 -13.95
C CYS A 533 29.53 1.03 -13.87
N VAL A 534 28.87 1.62 -14.85
CA VAL A 534 28.37 3.01 -14.79
C VAL A 534 26.88 2.93 -14.45
N PRO A 535 26.43 3.42 -13.28
CA PRO A 535 25.05 3.27 -12.83
C PRO A 535 24.09 4.08 -13.71
N GLN A 536 22.93 3.49 -14.03
CA GLN A 536 21.87 4.12 -14.80
C GLN A 536 20.53 4.14 -14.09
N ALA A 537 20.18 3.07 -13.38
CA ALA A 537 18.96 2.95 -12.62
C ALA A 537 19.18 2.07 -11.40
N MET A 538 18.39 2.26 -10.39
CA MET A 538 18.41 1.48 -9.16
C MET A 538 17.00 1.03 -8.77
N ALA A 539 16.93 -0.10 -8.08
CA ALA A 539 15.73 -0.55 -7.38
C ALA A 539 16.10 -1.11 -6.00
N TYR A 540 15.16 -1.13 -5.09
CA TYR A 540 15.36 -1.60 -3.72
C TYR A 540 14.29 -2.61 -3.31
N THR A 541 14.72 -3.65 -2.61
CA THR A 541 13.82 -4.55 -1.89
C THR A 541 14.21 -4.66 -0.42
N HIS A 542 13.23 -4.68 0.45
CA HIS A 542 13.44 -4.95 1.87
C HIS A 542 13.68 -6.45 2.15
N LEU A 543 13.17 -7.33 1.26
CA LEU A 543 13.40 -8.77 1.35
C LEU A 543 14.87 -9.07 1.00
N GLY A 544 15.60 -9.59 1.97
CA GLY A 544 17.04 -9.75 1.88
C GLY A 544 17.85 -8.45 1.97
N GLY A 545 17.20 -7.28 1.87
CA GLY A 545 17.86 -5.97 1.99
C GLY A 545 18.82 -5.67 0.84
N TYR A 546 18.36 -5.68 -0.42
CA TYR A 546 19.20 -5.50 -1.59
C TYR A 546 18.85 -4.26 -2.40
N TYR A 547 19.89 -3.59 -2.90
CA TYR A 547 19.79 -2.66 -4.02
C TYR A 547 20.23 -3.36 -5.30
N PHE A 548 19.47 -3.19 -6.36
CA PHE A 548 19.81 -3.63 -7.71
C PHE A 548 20.21 -2.42 -8.53
N VAL A 549 21.38 -2.48 -9.15
CA VAL A 549 21.93 -1.37 -9.95
C VAL A 549 22.06 -1.83 -11.40
N GLN A 550 21.37 -1.15 -12.30
CA GLN A 550 21.57 -1.31 -13.72
C GLN A 550 22.86 -0.60 -14.15
N CYS A 551 23.75 -1.33 -14.82
CA CYS A 551 25.04 -0.84 -15.27
C CYS A 551 25.09 -0.68 -16.78
N ARG A 552 25.60 0.44 -17.26
CA ARG A 552 26.09 0.56 -18.63
C ARG A 552 27.56 0.15 -18.68
N ARG A 553 27.93 -0.78 -19.57
CA ARG A 553 29.34 -1.08 -19.85
C ARG A 553 29.88 -0.11 -20.90
N ASN A 554 31.09 0.40 -20.67
CA ASN A 554 31.78 1.23 -21.67
C ASN A 554 31.90 0.45 -23.00
N HIS A 555 31.43 1.09 -24.09
CA HIS A 555 31.61 0.71 -25.49
C HIS A 555 30.78 -0.44 -26.10
N SER A 556 29.81 -1.04 -25.44
CA SER A 556 28.86 -1.93 -26.11
C SER A 556 27.42 -1.67 -25.69
N VAL A 557 26.56 -1.34 -26.64
CA VAL A 557 25.12 -1.16 -26.47
C VAL A 557 24.40 -2.46 -26.09
N ALA A 558 25.10 -3.59 -26.15
CA ALA A 558 24.50 -4.93 -26.13
C ALA A 558 24.49 -5.65 -24.76
N SER A 559 25.09 -5.12 -23.71
CA SER A 559 25.10 -5.84 -22.42
C SER A 559 25.01 -4.89 -21.23
N SER A 560 23.78 -4.61 -20.81
CA SER A 560 23.55 -4.04 -19.49
C SER A 560 23.69 -5.14 -18.45
N LEU A 561 24.57 -4.93 -17.46
CA LEU A 561 24.75 -5.81 -16.32
C LEU A 561 23.92 -5.27 -15.15
N GLN A 562 23.36 -6.13 -14.32
CA GLN A 562 22.85 -5.72 -13.01
C GLN A 562 23.80 -6.15 -11.91
N LEU A 563 24.06 -5.26 -10.95
CA LEU A 563 24.79 -5.55 -9.72
C LEU A 563 23.84 -5.59 -8.54
N VAL A 564 24.17 -6.44 -7.58
CA VAL A 564 23.48 -6.55 -6.28
C VAL A 564 24.36 -5.92 -5.22
N ILE A 565 23.79 -5.02 -4.44
CA ILE A 565 24.45 -4.35 -3.31
C ILE A 565 23.69 -4.69 -2.04
N ASP A 566 24.40 -5.15 -1.01
CA ASP A 566 23.84 -5.35 0.32
C ASP A 566 23.55 -4.00 0.98
N SER A 567 22.30 -3.80 1.42
CA SER A 567 21.86 -2.50 1.96
C SER A 567 22.35 -2.23 3.39
N VAL A 568 22.77 -3.25 4.10
CA VAL A 568 23.26 -3.15 5.49
C VAL A 568 24.73 -2.77 5.51
N THR A 569 25.53 -3.48 4.72
CA THR A 569 26.99 -3.29 4.67
C THR A 569 27.44 -2.29 3.62
N ASP A 570 26.55 -1.94 2.67
CA ASP A 570 26.85 -1.13 1.49
C ASP A 570 28.00 -1.73 0.65
N THR A 571 28.03 -3.04 0.54
CA THR A 571 29.04 -3.78 -0.26
C THR A 571 28.42 -4.38 -1.51
N VAL A 572 29.17 -4.38 -2.59
CA VAL A 572 28.75 -5.05 -3.82
C VAL A 572 28.92 -6.56 -3.64
N ILE A 573 27.81 -7.29 -3.68
CA ILE A 573 27.81 -8.75 -3.60
C ILE A 573 28.32 -9.35 -4.91
N GLY A 574 27.88 -8.80 -6.05
CA GLY A 574 28.27 -9.25 -7.36
C GLY A 574 27.20 -9.01 -8.43
N PRO A 575 27.35 -9.59 -9.62
CA PRO A 575 26.34 -9.52 -10.66
C PRO A 575 25.08 -10.34 -10.28
N ASN A 576 23.92 -9.87 -10.72
CA ASN A 576 22.64 -10.59 -10.57
C ASN A 576 22.53 -11.70 -11.62
N GLY A 577 23.37 -12.74 -11.52
CA GLY A 577 23.47 -13.79 -12.53
C GLY A 577 23.67 -13.22 -13.94
N ASP A 578 22.94 -13.75 -14.91
CA ASP A 578 22.92 -13.28 -16.31
C ASP A 578 21.79 -12.27 -16.57
N VAL A 579 21.21 -11.68 -15.51
CA VAL A 579 20.10 -10.75 -15.64
C VAL A 579 20.61 -9.39 -16.08
N SER A 580 19.94 -8.82 -17.08
CA SER A 580 20.20 -7.49 -17.64
C SER A 580 18.91 -6.68 -17.69
N GLY A 581 19.06 -5.38 -17.91
CA GLY A 581 17.93 -4.46 -18.06
C GLY A 581 17.60 -3.65 -16.79
N THR A 582 16.55 -2.87 -16.89
CA THR A 582 16.10 -1.97 -15.81
C THR A 582 15.38 -2.75 -14.72
N PRO A 583 15.85 -2.69 -13.47
CA PRO A 583 15.23 -3.40 -12.36
C PRO A 583 14.00 -2.66 -11.84
N HIS A 584 12.91 -3.39 -11.59
CA HIS A 584 11.69 -2.92 -10.95
C HIS A 584 11.28 -3.91 -9.87
N VAL A 585 11.01 -3.42 -8.66
CA VAL A 585 10.59 -4.26 -7.53
C VAL A 585 9.10 -4.07 -7.27
N SER A 586 8.38 -5.17 -7.07
CA SER A 586 6.96 -5.13 -6.71
C SER A 586 6.74 -4.40 -5.38
N PRO A 587 5.55 -3.78 -5.14
CA PRO A 587 5.27 -3.03 -3.92
C PRO A 587 5.47 -3.82 -2.62
N ASP A 588 5.27 -5.14 -2.64
CA ASP A 588 5.51 -6.05 -1.52
C ASP A 588 6.96 -6.55 -1.42
N GLY A 589 7.82 -6.20 -2.36
CA GLY A 589 9.23 -6.60 -2.40
C GLY A 589 9.50 -8.02 -2.87
N GLN A 590 8.47 -8.83 -3.17
CA GLN A 590 8.62 -10.26 -3.48
C GLN A 590 9.12 -10.54 -4.90
N TYR A 591 8.90 -9.63 -5.83
CA TYR A 591 9.27 -9.81 -7.23
C TYR A 591 10.24 -8.72 -7.69
N LEU A 592 11.32 -9.15 -8.33
CA LEU A 592 12.18 -8.30 -9.13
C LEU A 592 11.92 -8.58 -10.61
N VAL A 593 11.45 -7.57 -11.32
CA VAL A 593 11.19 -7.62 -12.74
C VAL A 593 12.26 -6.79 -13.46
N SER A 594 13.01 -7.43 -14.32
CA SER A 594 14.07 -6.79 -15.11
C SER A 594 13.68 -6.75 -16.57
N ALA A 595 13.47 -5.53 -17.09
CA ALA A 595 13.11 -5.31 -18.48
C ALA A 595 14.37 -4.95 -19.29
N ASP A 596 14.75 -5.82 -20.21
CA ASP A 596 15.85 -5.58 -21.13
C ASP A 596 15.32 -5.21 -22.51
N GLU A 597 15.31 -3.92 -22.77
CA GLU A 597 14.84 -3.36 -24.03
C GLU A 597 15.65 -3.86 -25.24
N GLY A 598 16.97 -4.02 -25.09
CA GLY A 598 17.87 -4.45 -26.15
C GLY A 598 17.58 -5.87 -26.64
N SER A 599 17.35 -6.79 -25.73
CA SER A 599 17.05 -8.20 -26.05
C SER A 599 15.56 -8.51 -26.21
N GLY A 600 14.67 -7.58 -25.81
CA GLY A 600 13.23 -7.82 -25.76
C GLY A 600 12.83 -8.88 -24.74
N ARG A 601 13.57 -8.97 -23.62
CA ARG A 601 13.32 -9.95 -22.56
C ARG A 601 12.83 -9.28 -21.28
N ILE A 602 11.93 -9.96 -20.60
CA ILE A 602 11.51 -9.64 -19.23
C ILE A 602 11.87 -10.83 -18.36
N ARG A 603 12.72 -10.60 -17.37
CA ARG A 603 13.09 -11.62 -16.40
C ARG A 603 12.42 -11.31 -15.07
N VAL A 604 11.75 -12.32 -14.52
CA VAL A 604 11.06 -12.24 -13.24
C VAL A 604 11.79 -13.12 -12.23
N GLN A 605 12.25 -12.53 -11.16
CA GLN A 605 12.90 -13.21 -10.05
C GLN A 605 12.05 -13.08 -8.79
N ALA A 606 11.92 -14.17 -8.03
CA ALA A 606 11.34 -14.14 -6.69
C ALA A 606 12.43 -13.83 -5.66
N LEU A 607 12.05 -13.04 -4.69
CA LEU A 607 12.87 -12.65 -3.56
C LEU A 607 12.26 -13.24 -2.28
N THR A 608 13.09 -13.89 -1.48
CA THR A 608 12.64 -14.49 -0.23
C THR A 608 13.11 -13.69 0.98
N VAL A 609 12.45 -13.87 2.11
CA VAL A 609 12.85 -13.26 3.39
C VAL A 609 14.27 -13.65 3.79
N ARG A 610 14.73 -14.83 3.37
CA ARG A 610 16.10 -15.32 3.60
C ARG A 610 17.15 -14.68 2.67
N GLY A 611 16.74 -13.79 1.77
CA GLY A 611 17.62 -13.14 0.82
C GLY A 611 17.96 -14.00 -0.42
N GLU A 612 17.22 -15.06 -0.67
CA GLU A 612 17.42 -15.85 -1.89
C GLU A 612 16.79 -15.14 -3.09
N ILE A 613 17.51 -15.08 -4.19
CA ILE A 613 17.07 -14.52 -5.46
C ILE A 613 16.94 -15.69 -6.45
N LYS A 614 15.70 -16.01 -6.84
CA LYS A 614 15.40 -17.14 -7.73
C LYS A 614 14.75 -16.68 -9.01
N LEU A 615 15.32 -17.00 -10.16
CA LEU A 615 14.69 -16.77 -11.46
C LEU A 615 13.45 -17.66 -11.60
N ILE A 616 12.28 -17.03 -11.83
CA ILE A 616 11.01 -17.74 -12.05
C ILE A 616 10.71 -17.82 -13.54
N TYR A 617 10.80 -16.67 -14.24
CA TYR A 617 10.47 -16.57 -15.66
C TYR A 617 11.54 -15.81 -16.44
N ASP A 618 11.83 -16.29 -17.64
CA ASP A 618 12.57 -15.57 -18.69
C ASP A 618 11.67 -15.47 -19.92
N LEU A 619 10.95 -14.37 -20.02
CA LEU A 619 9.91 -14.15 -21.00
C LEU A 619 10.49 -13.37 -22.18
N LYS A 620 10.39 -13.94 -23.39
CA LYS A 620 10.73 -13.24 -24.63
C LYS A 620 9.46 -12.55 -25.16
N THR A 621 9.56 -11.27 -25.41
CA THR A 621 8.44 -10.46 -25.91
C THR A 621 8.81 -9.76 -27.20
N ASN A 622 7.82 -9.48 -28.02
CA ASN A 622 7.98 -8.66 -29.23
C ASN A 622 7.93 -7.15 -28.92
N ILE A 623 7.60 -6.79 -27.68
CA ILE A 623 7.52 -5.40 -27.22
C ILE A 623 8.83 -5.08 -26.50
N ARG A 624 9.53 -4.05 -26.99
CA ARG A 624 10.72 -3.51 -26.32
C ARG A 624 10.27 -2.61 -25.17
N VAL A 625 10.24 -3.20 -23.99
CA VAL A 625 9.71 -2.52 -22.78
C VAL A 625 10.64 -1.39 -22.36
N SER A 626 10.08 -0.17 -22.27
CA SER A 626 10.75 1.02 -21.78
C SER A 626 10.27 1.43 -20.39
N ASP A 627 8.97 1.26 -20.10
CA ASP A 627 8.39 1.56 -18.80
C ASP A 627 7.41 0.48 -18.36
N LEU A 628 7.28 0.26 -17.06
CA LEU A 628 6.34 -0.70 -16.50
C LEU A 628 5.84 -0.27 -15.12
N THR A 629 4.63 -0.73 -14.80
CA THR A 629 4.06 -0.59 -13.46
C THR A 629 3.43 -1.89 -12.99
N PHE A 630 3.34 -2.04 -11.67
CA PHE A 630 2.70 -3.17 -11.02
C PHE A 630 1.25 -2.83 -10.69
N GLN A 631 0.37 -3.76 -10.96
CA GLN A 631 -1.03 -3.71 -10.56
C GLN A 631 -1.32 -4.90 -9.66
N PRO A 632 -1.80 -4.71 -8.42
CA PRO A 632 -2.23 -5.83 -7.58
C PRO A 632 -3.33 -6.65 -8.24
N SER A 633 -3.28 -7.97 -8.06
CA SER A 633 -4.35 -8.87 -8.51
C SER A 633 -5.61 -8.61 -7.72
N PHE A 634 -6.76 -8.62 -8.40
CA PHE A 634 -8.07 -8.47 -7.77
C PHE A 634 -8.69 -9.81 -7.34
N THR A 635 -8.07 -10.91 -7.73
CA THR A 635 -8.55 -12.28 -7.47
C THR A 635 -7.67 -13.01 -6.46
N ASP A 636 -6.37 -12.79 -6.52
CA ASP A 636 -5.39 -13.53 -5.72
C ASP A 636 -4.63 -12.59 -4.80
N GLY A 637 -4.65 -12.86 -3.51
CA GLY A 637 -3.89 -12.09 -2.52
C GLY A 637 -2.38 -12.18 -2.77
N ASN A 638 -1.68 -11.07 -2.61
CA ASN A 638 -0.22 -10.96 -2.76
C ASN A 638 0.33 -11.34 -4.15
N GLN A 639 -0.50 -11.24 -5.19
CA GLN A 639 -0.10 -11.43 -6.57
C GLN A 639 -0.19 -10.11 -7.34
N TYR A 640 0.62 -10.00 -8.38
CA TYR A 640 0.70 -8.79 -9.21
C TYR A 640 0.61 -9.12 -10.69
N TYR A 641 0.07 -8.15 -11.40
CA TYR A 641 0.20 -8.02 -12.85
C TYR A 641 1.20 -6.93 -13.18
N ILE A 642 1.87 -7.04 -14.32
CA ILE A 642 2.68 -5.96 -14.88
C ILE A 642 2.01 -5.44 -16.14
N TYR A 643 1.94 -4.13 -16.24
CA TYR A 643 1.63 -3.43 -17.47
C TYR A 643 2.87 -2.69 -17.95
N ALA A 644 3.24 -2.92 -19.20
CA ALA A 644 4.48 -2.40 -19.76
C ALA A 644 4.26 -1.74 -21.12
N THR A 645 4.95 -0.65 -21.35
CA THR A 645 4.91 0.14 -22.59
C THR A 645 6.25 0.16 -23.30
N SER A 646 6.22 0.53 -24.56
CA SER A 646 7.40 0.75 -25.38
C SER A 646 7.39 2.18 -25.94
N HIS A 647 8.56 2.82 -25.98
CA HIS A 647 8.74 4.11 -26.63
C HIS A 647 8.73 4.04 -28.17
N LEU A 648 8.74 2.82 -28.74
CA LEU A 648 8.80 2.56 -30.18
C LEU A 648 7.54 1.91 -30.74
N GLN A 649 6.68 1.35 -29.89
CA GLN A 649 5.57 0.50 -30.33
C GLN A 649 4.24 0.97 -29.77
N THR A 650 3.18 0.67 -30.49
CA THR A 650 1.81 1.11 -30.17
C THR A 650 1.13 0.28 -29.10
N ASP A 651 1.65 -0.91 -28.84
CA ASP A 651 0.99 -1.92 -28.01
C ASP A 651 1.43 -1.84 -26.54
N VAL A 652 0.55 -2.30 -25.64
CA VAL A 652 0.82 -2.43 -24.20
C VAL A 652 0.87 -3.91 -23.86
N LEU A 653 1.94 -4.33 -23.20
CA LEU A 653 2.13 -5.68 -22.71
C LEU A 653 1.52 -5.84 -21.32
N PHE A 654 0.81 -6.93 -21.10
CA PHE A 654 0.31 -7.38 -19.83
C PHE A 654 0.96 -8.72 -19.47
N VAL A 655 1.45 -8.86 -18.23
CA VAL A 655 2.02 -10.11 -17.72
C VAL A 655 1.45 -10.41 -16.34
N GLU A 656 0.94 -11.61 -16.17
CA GLU A 656 0.52 -12.16 -14.88
C GLU A 656 1.72 -12.81 -14.20
N LEU A 657 2.14 -12.29 -13.05
CA LEU A 657 3.37 -12.77 -12.38
C LEU A 657 3.23 -14.15 -11.76
N SER A 658 2.02 -14.56 -11.38
CA SER A 658 1.77 -15.90 -10.80
C SER A 658 1.97 -17.04 -11.81
N THR A 659 1.62 -16.79 -13.07
CA THR A 659 1.60 -17.83 -14.13
C THR A 659 2.63 -17.60 -15.25
N GLY A 660 3.19 -16.40 -15.35
CA GLY A 660 4.02 -15.97 -16.48
C GLY A 660 3.24 -15.77 -17.78
N ARG A 661 1.91 -15.77 -17.73
CA ARG A 661 1.05 -15.56 -18.91
C ARG A 661 1.16 -14.14 -19.41
N MET A 662 1.39 -14.00 -20.70
CA MET A 662 1.45 -12.71 -21.38
C MET A 662 0.23 -12.48 -22.26
N ASN A 663 -0.23 -11.25 -22.30
CA ASN A 663 -1.24 -10.76 -23.26
C ASN A 663 -0.86 -9.37 -23.76
N VAL A 664 -1.43 -8.93 -24.86
CA VAL A 664 -1.12 -7.65 -25.52
C VAL A 664 -2.39 -6.89 -25.81
N LEU A 665 -2.46 -5.67 -25.31
CA LEU A 665 -3.45 -4.68 -25.72
C LEU A 665 -2.93 -3.97 -26.98
N LYS A 666 -3.61 -4.12 -28.10
CA LYS A 666 -3.16 -3.66 -29.42
C LYS A 666 -3.76 -2.31 -29.81
N ASN A 667 -3.08 -1.65 -30.74
CA ASN A 667 -3.57 -0.47 -31.46
C ASN A 667 -3.80 0.78 -30.59
N LEU A 668 -2.92 1.03 -29.64
CA LEU A 668 -2.99 2.19 -28.73
C LEU A 668 -2.25 3.43 -29.28
N LYS A 669 -2.27 3.67 -30.56
CA LYS A 669 -1.61 4.79 -31.29
C LYS A 669 -0.11 4.93 -30.99
N ASP A 670 0.55 5.77 -31.74
CA ASP A 670 2.00 5.97 -31.67
C ASP A 670 2.40 6.69 -30.37
N PRO A 671 3.55 6.30 -29.77
CA PRO A 671 4.16 7.00 -28.65
C PRO A 671 4.56 8.44 -29.04
N ILE A 672 4.80 9.26 -28.03
CA ILE A 672 5.38 10.61 -28.21
C ILE A 672 6.80 10.46 -28.76
N THR A 673 7.18 11.28 -29.73
CA THR A 673 8.54 11.18 -30.31
C THR A 673 9.59 11.71 -29.34
N SER A 674 10.84 11.22 -29.42
CA SER A 674 11.94 11.71 -28.57
C SER A 674 12.27 13.19 -28.78
N LYS A 675 11.87 13.78 -29.91
CA LYS A 675 11.99 15.22 -30.15
C LYS A 675 10.97 16.01 -29.34
N ASP A 676 9.76 15.46 -29.22
CA ASP A 676 8.67 16.08 -28.49
C ASP A 676 8.76 15.84 -26.98
N TRP A 677 9.55 14.83 -26.57
CA TRP A 677 9.81 14.48 -25.17
C TRP A 677 11.31 14.28 -24.91
N PRO A 678 12.09 15.36 -24.76
CA PRO A 678 13.55 15.26 -24.61
C PRO A 678 14.03 14.94 -23.19
N TRP A 679 13.13 14.91 -22.18
CA TRP A 679 13.46 14.85 -20.76
C TRP A 679 13.89 13.48 -20.29
N SER A 680 13.44 12.42 -20.92
CA SER A 680 13.80 11.05 -20.60
C SER A 680 13.55 10.10 -21.78
N SER A 681 14.10 8.88 -21.71
CA SER A 681 13.78 7.80 -22.64
C SER A 681 12.34 7.25 -22.44
N TYR A 682 11.70 7.59 -21.31
CA TYR A 682 10.33 7.16 -21.01
C TYR A 682 9.30 8.13 -21.59
N ASN A 683 9.19 8.13 -22.91
CA ASN A 683 8.25 8.98 -23.66
C ASN A 683 6.85 8.40 -23.77
N ARG A 684 6.61 7.23 -23.15
CA ARG A 684 5.31 6.59 -23.01
C ARG A 684 5.24 5.92 -21.66
N ILE A 685 4.86 6.68 -20.64
CA ILE A 685 4.73 6.17 -19.29
C ILE A 685 3.51 5.25 -19.15
N MET A 686 3.58 4.35 -18.17
CA MET A 686 2.45 3.60 -17.64
C MET A 686 2.23 4.02 -16.19
N LYS A 687 1.13 4.70 -15.91
CA LYS A 687 0.80 5.16 -14.56
C LYS A 687 -0.43 4.45 -14.05
N ASP A 688 -0.34 3.86 -12.87
CA ASP A 688 -1.44 3.22 -12.17
C ASP A 688 -2.25 4.23 -11.33
N SER A 689 -3.42 3.81 -10.87
CA SER A 689 -4.29 4.56 -9.97
C SER A 689 -4.07 4.20 -8.51
N GLY A 690 -2.81 4.04 -8.12
CA GLY A 690 -2.40 3.68 -6.77
C GLY A 690 -2.64 2.20 -6.44
N LEU A 691 -2.18 1.80 -5.26
CA LEU A 691 -2.17 0.40 -4.83
C LEU A 691 -3.59 -0.23 -4.76
N PHE A 692 -4.59 0.59 -4.46
CA PHE A 692 -5.99 0.13 -4.33
C PHE A 692 -6.84 0.41 -5.57
N GLY A 693 -6.28 1.08 -6.56
CA GLY A 693 -6.98 1.45 -7.78
C GLY A 693 -6.99 0.34 -8.83
N GLN A 694 -7.94 0.44 -9.75
CA GLN A 694 -8.10 -0.54 -10.82
C GLN A 694 -7.79 -0.01 -12.22
N TYR A 695 -7.41 1.27 -12.32
CA TYR A 695 -7.19 1.93 -13.61
C TYR A 695 -5.72 2.20 -13.82
N LEU A 696 -5.33 2.10 -15.09
CA LEU A 696 -4.02 2.50 -15.55
C LEU A 696 -4.18 3.46 -16.72
N ILE A 697 -3.19 4.30 -16.91
CA ILE A 697 -3.20 5.31 -17.95
C ILE A 697 -1.87 5.32 -18.70
N THR A 698 -1.95 5.48 -20.01
CA THR A 698 -0.78 5.64 -20.87
C THR A 698 -1.05 6.67 -21.97
N PRO A 699 -0.12 7.60 -22.22
CA PRO A 699 -0.26 8.59 -23.26
C PRO A 699 0.12 8.02 -24.65
N ALA A 700 -0.42 8.65 -25.66
CA ALA A 700 0.07 8.59 -27.02
C ALA A 700 0.35 10.02 -27.51
N LYS A 701 0.71 10.17 -28.78
CA LYS A 701 1.10 11.48 -29.36
C LYS A 701 0.04 12.57 -29.14
N ASP A 702 -1.25 12.22 -29.32
CA ASP A 702 -2.39 13.15 -29.29
C ASP A 702 -3.60 12.63 -28.51
N SER A 703 -3.40 11.58 -27.75
CA SER A 703 -4.46 10.90 -26.99
C SER A 703 -3.93 10.33 -25.70
N LEU A 704 -4.87 9.98 -24.82
CA LEU A 704 -4.62 9.31 -23.58
C LEU A 704 -5.51 8.07 -23.49
N PHE A 705 -4.95 6.94 -23.07
CA PHE A 705 -5.67 5.68 -22.95
C PHE A 705 -5.85 5.30 -21.49
N VAL A 706 -7.08 4.97 -21.10
CA VAL A 706 -7.43 4.45 -19.80
C VAL A 706 -7.67 2.95 -19.90
N ILE A 707 -6.95 2.17 -19.12
CA ILE A 707 -7.02 0.71 -19.09
C ILE A 707 -7.70 0.30 -17.77
N ASN A 708 -8.65 -0.64 -17.86
CA ASN A 708 -9.22 -1.29 -16.69
C ASN A 708 -8.35 -2.50 -16.31
N GLY A 709 -7.56 -2.38 -15.26
CA GLY A 709 -6.65 -3.42 -14.80
C GLY A 709 -7.35 -4.65 -14.21
N ARG A 710 -8.62 -4.53 -13.80
CA ARG A 710 -9.42 -5.66 -13.32
C ARG A 710 -9.88 -6.58 -14.45
N GLN A 711 -10.15 -6.01 -15.60
CA GLN A 711 -10.66 -6.74 -16.77
C GLN A 711 -9.59 -6.95 -17.84
N ASN A 712 -8.43 -6.31 -17.70
CA ASN A 712 -7.36 -6.26 -18.71
C ASN A 712 -7.84 -5.78 -20.06
N THR A 713 -8.67 -4.76 -20.08
CA THR A 713 -9.28 -4.19 -21.28
C THR A 713 -9.08 -2.69 -21.35
N LEU A 714 -9.09 -2.16 -22.57
CA LEU A 714 -9.16 -0.72 -22.78
C LEU A 714 -10.52 -0.20 -22.29
N ARG A 715 -10.50 0.78 -21.40
CA ARG A 715 -11.71 1.43 -20.90
C ARG A 715 -12.18 2.52 -21.86
N CYS A 716 -11.28 3.42 -22.21
CA CYS A 716 -11.55 4.50 -23.15
C CYS A 716 -10.29 5.15 -23.71
N GLU A 717 -10.48 5.93 -24.76
CA GLU A 717 -9.52 6.87 -25.30
C GLU A 717 -10.02 8.30 -25.07
N VAL A 718 -9.17 9.18 -24.55
CA VAL A 718 -9.41 10.61 -24.43
C VAL A 718 -8.56 11.32 -25.47
N SER A 719 -9.19 11.80 -26.54
CA SER A 719 -8.52 12.47 -27.66
C SER A 719 -8.24 13.94 -27.36
N GLY A 720 -7.28 14.53 -28.06
CA GLY A 720 -6.94 15.95 -27.95
C GLY A 720 -5.96 16.28 -26.83
N ILE A 721 -5.38 15.26 -26.15
CA ILE A 721 -4.33 15.46 -25.15
C ILE A 721 -2.97 15.23 -25.82
N ARG A 722 -2.27 16.32 -26.14
CA ARG A 722 -0.98 16.29 -26.82
C ARG A 722 0.17 16.30 -25.82
N ARG A 723 1.16 15.43 -26.03
CA ARG A 723 2.35 15.29 -25.17
C ARG A 723 2.02 15.09 -23.68
N GLY A 724 0.94 14.38 -23.37
CA GLY A 724 0.47 14.15 -22.00
C GLY A 724 1.26 13.07 -21.24
N ASN A 725 2.59 13.13 -21.27
CA ASN A 725 3.47 12.12 -20.65
C ASN A 725 3.83 12.42 -19.17
N THR A 726 3.35 13.53 -18.64
CA THR A 726 3.46 13.86 -17.21
C THR A 726 2.11 13.63 -16.56
N VAL A 727 2.00 12.61 -15.71
CA VAL A 727 0.73 12.20 -15.11
C VAL A 727 0.92 11.94 -13.64
N VAL A 728 -0.02 12.43 -12.83
CA VAL A 728 -0.07 12.17 -11.39
C VAL A 728 -1.43 11.60 -11.03
N TRP A 729 -1.43 10.54 -10.22
CA TRP A 729 -2.62 10.04 -9.57
C TRP A 729 -2.83 10.74 -8.24
N VAL A 730 -4.07 11.14 -7.98
CA VAL A 730 -4.54 11.67 -6.69
C VAL A 730 -5.59 10.72 -6.16
N GLY A 731 -5.37 10.17 -5.00
CA GLY A 731 -6.28 9.19 -4.39
C GLY A 731 -5.58 8.02 -3.71
N GLU A 732 -4.29 8.10 -3.49
CA GLU A 732 -3.56 7.18 -2.62
C GLU A 732 -3.78 7.57 -1.17
N VAL A 733 -3.95 6.56 -0.35
CA VAL A 733 -4.11 6.72 1.10
C VAL A 733 -2.79 6.48 1.80
#